data_4642011668d7c8f5e0febcd34573a6eb
#
_entry.id   4642011668d7c8f5e0febcd34573a6eb
#
_cell.length_a   1.000
_cell.length_b   1.000
_cell.length_c   1.000
_cell.angle_alpha   90.00
_cell.angle_beta   90.00
_cell.angle_gamma   90.00
#
_symmetry.space_group_name_H-M   'P 1'
#
loop_
_entity.id
_entity.type
_entity.pdbx_description
1 polymer ?
#
loop_
_entity_poly.entity_id
_entity_poly.type
_entity_poly.pdbx_seq_one_letter_code
_entity_poly.pdbx_strand_id
1 'polypeptide(L)'
;MPLSPPFALRPCLALLLLSPSLALAGNAVPLTPTTITATRTEQAVDSVPSTVSVQTREQLDRQNVNNIKELVRYEPGVSVGGAGQRAGITGYNIRGIDGNRILTQIDGVELPNDFFSGPYAQTHRNYVDPDIVKRVEILRGPASALYGSNAIGGAVSYFTLDPSDIIKDGKDVGARLKAGYESASHSWLTSATVAGRADDFDGLLHYGYRQGHETESNGGHGGTGLSRSEANPEDADSYSLLGKLGWNYAEGSRFGLVFEKYKSDVDTDQKSAYGGPYDKGKPAIPPSMLPGGMYQWRKGNDTLTRERYGLEHHFLLDSPVADRIQWSLNYQLAKTDQATREFYYPITRKVLRTRDTTYKERLWVFDSQLDKSFAIGETEHLLSYGINLKHQKVTGMRSGTGTNLDTGADSPRDALERSSDFPDPTVKTYALFAQDSISWNDWTFTPGLRYDYTRMEPHITDEFLRTMKQSQNTAVDESDKKWHRVSPKFGVTYDFAQHYTWYGQYAQGFRTPTAKELYGRFENLQAGYHIEPNPNLKPEKSQSFETGLRGKFDEGSFGVAVFYNKYRDFIDEDALNTDSTGGNGQTFQSNNIERAVIKGVELKGRLELGAFGAPQGLYTQGSVAYAYGRNKDNGEPINSVNPLTGVFGLGYDEADGNYGGLLSWTLVKRKDRVDDSTFHTPDGTASQFKTPGFGVLDLSAYYRLSKDLTLNAGLYNLTDKKYWLWDDVRGYDSVGEASALAPANIDRLSQPGRNFAVNLVWDI
;
A
#
# COMPACT_ATOMS: atom_id res chain seq x y z
N MET A 1 43.62 -0.50 -26.41
CA MET A 1 42.22 -0.41 -26.82
C MET A 1 41.88 -1.63 -27.63
N PRO A 2 41.06 -2.54 -27.14
CA PRO A 2 40.18 -3.26 -28.06
C PRO A 2 38.72 -3.19 -27.58
N LEU A 3 37.85 -3.02 -28.56
CA LEU A 3 36.42 -2.97 -28.51
C LEU A 3 35.84 -4.35 -28.16
N SER A 4 34.95 -4.41 -27.18
CA SER A 4 34.11 -5.58 -26.92
C SER A 4 32.85 -5.57 -27.81
N PRO A 5 32.40 -6.73 -28.34
CA PRO A 5 31.27 -6.81 -29.23
C PRO A 5 29.93 -6.79 -28.52
N PRO A 6 28.84 -6.35 -29.16
CA PRO A 6 27.50 -6.34 -28.56
C PRO A 6 26.90 -7.75 -28.56
N PHE A 7 26.29 -8.12 -27.41
CA PHE A 7 25.46 -9.31 -27.28
C PHE A 7 24.21 -9.18 -28.18
N ALA A 8 24.16 -9.97 -29.24
CA ALA A 8 22.99 -10.14 -30.06
C ALA A 8 22.07 -11.16 -29.45
N LEU A 9 20.92 -10.72 -28.93
CA LEU A 9 19.77 -11.58 -28.64
C LEU A 9 19.19 -12.07 -29.96
N ARG A 10 19.42 -13.31 -30.29
CA ARG A 10 18.65 -14.04 -31.34
C ARG A 10 17.42 -14.70 -30.67
N PRO A 11 16.28 -14.73 -31.36
CA PRO A 11 15.00 -15.10 -30.78
C PRO A 11 14.86 -16.63 -30.70
N CYS A 12 14.63 -17.16 -29.49
CA CYS A 12 13.98 -18.46 -29.30
C CYS A 12 12.46 -18.25 -29.22
N LEU A 13 11.84 -18.05 -30.37
CA LEU A 13 10.38 -18.01 -30.52
C LEU A 13 9.96 -18.98 -31.60
N ALA A 14 10.17 -20.28 -31.37
CA ALA A 14 9.62 -21.31 -32.23
C ALA A 14 9.73 -22.69 -31.53
N LEU A 15 8.81 -22.95 -30.56
CA LEU A 15 8.50 -24.32 -30.12
C LEU A 15 7.22 -24.30 -29.28
N LEU A 16 6.09 -24.08 -29.92
CA LEU A 16 4.76 -24.25 -29.29
C LEU A 16 3.73 -24.55 -30.37
N LEU A 17 3.87 -25.68 -31.08
CA LEU A 17 2.80 -26.32 -31.84
C LEU A 17 3.18 -27.78 -32.08
N LEU A 18 2.89 -28.63 -31.11
CA LEU A 18 2.71 -30.08 -31.32
C LEU A 18 1.87 -30.60 -30.15
N SER A 19 0.60 -30.81 -30.39
CA SER A 19 -0.30 -31.47 -29.46
C SER A 19 -0.20 -32.98 -29.64
N PRO A 20 0.06 -33.75 -28.59
CA PRO A 20 -0.45 -35.13 -28.51
C PRO A 20 -1.56 -35.21 -27.47
N SER A 21 -2.74 -35.60 -27.89
CA SER A 21 -3.86 -35.96 -27.02
C SER A 21 -3.53 -37.27 -26.30
N LEU A 22 -3.22 -37.18 -25.03
CA LEU A 22 -3.21 -38.32 -24.10
C LEU A 22 -4.18 -37.99 -22.96
N ALA A 23 -5.32 -38.71 -22.98
CA ALA A 23 -6.28 -38.68 -21.87
C ALA A 23 -5.62 -39.30 -20.63
N LEU A 24 -5.38 -38.50 -19.59
CA LEU A 24 -4.99 -38.95 -18.27
C LEU A 24 -5.98 -38.45 -17.23
N ALA A 25 -6.22 -39.26 -16.23
CA ALA A 25 -7.16 -39.09 -15.14
C ALA A 25 -7.07 -37.67 -14.53
N GLY A 26 -8.23 -37.00 -14.41
CA GLY A 26 -8.31 -35.59 -14.01
C GLY A 26 -7.81 -35.36 -12.60
N ASN A 27 -6.73 -34.59 -12.50
CA ASN A 27 -6.40 -33.88 -11.29
C ASN A 27 -7.41 -32.75 -11.12
N ALA A 28 -7.89 -32.52 -9.91
CA ALA A 28 -8.77 -31.38 -9.61
C ALA A 28 -8.07 -30.10 -10.04
N VAL A 29 -8.55 -29.47 -11.10
CA VAL A 29 -8.08 -28.11 -11.51
C VAL A 29 -8.39 -27.18 -10.37
N PRO A 30 -7.42 -26.47 -9.81
CA PRO A 30 -7.68 -25.51 -8.73
C PRO A 30 -8.71 -24.49 -9.22
N LEU A 31 -9.77 -24.28 -8.43
CA LEU A 31 -10.82 -23.30 -8.75
C LEU A 31 -10.18 -21.93 -8.99
N THR A 32 -10.58 -21.27 -10.06
CA THR A 32 -10.12 -19.90 -10.35
C THR A 32 -10.55 -18.98 -9.21
N PRO A 33 -9.63 -18.20 -8.60
CA PRO A 33 -10.00 -17.27 -7.57
C PRO A 33 -11.06 -16.28 -8.08
N THR A 34 -11.98 -15.89 -7.20
CA THR A 34 -12.97 -14.86 -7.50
C THR A 34 -12.51 -13.49 -7.01
N THR A 35 -13.01 -12.44 -7.65
CA THR A 35 -12.78 -11.04 -7.25
C THR A 35 -14.09 -10.30 -7.14
N ILE A 36 -14.19 -9.40 -6.17
CA ILE A 36 -15.27 -8.43 -6.01
C ILE A 36 -14.76 -7.03 -6.38
N THR A 37 -13.48 -6.75 -6.18
CA THR A 37 -12.87 -5.42 -6.35
C THR A 37 -12.98 -4.92 -7.79
N ALA A 38 -12.93 -5.79 -8.79
CA ALA A 38 -12.97 -5.39 -10.20
C ALA A 38 -14.36 -4.97 -10.70
N THR A 39 -15.42 -5.50 -10.09
CA THR A 39 -16.79 -5.41 -10.62
C THR A 39 -17.86 -5.10 -9.57
N ARG A 40 -17.50 -5.05 -8.28
CA ARG A 40 -18.41 -4.97 -7.12
C ARG A 40 -19.36 -6.18 -6.96
N THR A 41 -19.27 -7.14 -7.85
CA THR A 41 -19.95 -8.44 -7.81
C THR A 41 -18.92 -9.55 -7.88
N GLU A 42 -19.20 -10.69 -7.28
CA GLU A 42 -18.28 -11.81 -7.30
C GLU A 42 -18.19 -12.39 -8.70
N GLN A 43 -16.98 -12.37 -9.28
CA GLN A 43 -16.68 -12.91 -10.60
C GLN A 43 -15.32 -13.62 -10.58
N ALA A 44 -15.15 -14.60 -11.45
CA ALA A 44 -13.85 -15.25 -11.62
C ALA A 44 -12.80 -14.21 -12.12
N VAL A 45 -11.58 -14.27 -11.59
CA VAL A 45 -10.49 -13.36 -12.00
C VAL A 45 -10.24 -13.42 -13.50
N ASP A 46 -10.45 -14.58 -14.11
CA ASP A 46 -10.22 -14.76 -15.55
C ASP A 46 -11.32 -14.13 -16.43
N SER A 47 -12.52 -13.88 -15.88
CA SER A 47 -13.65 -13.29 -16.62
C SER A 47 -13.76 -11.77 -16.54
N VAL A 48 -12.96 -11.10 -15.68
CA VAL A 48 -13.04 -9.65 -15.55
C VAL A 48 -12.15 -8.91 -16.56
N PRO A 49 -12.57 -7.76 -17.13
CA PRO A 49 -11.81 -7.02 -18.14
C PRO A 49 -10.71 -6.14 -17.54
N SER A 50 -9.96 -6.65 -16.55
CA SER A 50 -8.89 -5.90 -15.87
C SER A 50 -7.86 -6.83 -15.25
N THR A 51 -6.65 -6.32 -15.02
CA THR A 51 -5.61 -7.07 -14.30
C THR A 51 -5.90 -7.03 -12.80
N VAL A 52 -6.19 -8.20 -12.22
CA VAL A 52 -6.41 -8.39 -10.78
C VAL A 52 -5.51 -9.51 -10.29
N SER A 53 -4.94 -9.32 -9.09
CA SER A 53 -4.27 -10.37 -8.33
C SER A 53 -5.08 -10.64 -7.07
N VAL A 54 -5.26 -11.92 -6.72
CA VAL A 54 -5.92 -12.36 -5.49
C VAL A 54 -4.94 -13.21 -4.71
N GLN A 55 -4.77 -12.89 -3.43
CA GLN A 55 -4.00 -13.71 -2.50
C GLN A 55 -4.94 -14.26 -1.42
N THR A 56 -5.01 -15.57 -1.32
CA THR A 56 -5.87 -16.27 -0.36
C THR A 56 -5.20 -16.40 1.00
N ARG A 57 -5.98 -16.71 2.05
CA ARG A 57 -5.46 -16.98 3.40
C ARG A 57 -4.35 -18.04 3.39
N GLU A 58 -4.55 -19.12 2.65
CA GLU A 58 -3.55 -20.19 2.55
C GLU A 58 -2.23 -19.71 1.95
N GLN A 59 -2.28 -18.88 0.90
CA GLN A 59 -1.08 -18.30 0.29
C GLN A 59 -0.37 -17.35 1.25
N LEU A 60 -1.12 -16.52 2.00
CA LEU A 60 -0.56 -15.63 3.02
C LEU A 60 0.17 -16.42 4.11
N ASP A 61 -0.38 -17.56 4.56
CA ASP A 61 0.25 -18.40 5.57
C ASP A 61 1.49 -19.12 5.04
N ARG A 62 1.42 -19.72 3.84
CA ARG A 62 2.54 -20.41 3.18
C ARG A 62 3.72 -19.49 2.91
N GLN A 63 3.46 -18.21 2.62
CA GLN A 63 4.48 -17.19 2.40
C GLN A 63 4.94 -16.49 3.67
N ASN A 64 4.42 -16.86 4.85
CA ASN A 64 4.69 -16.24 6.14
C ASN A 64 4.51 -14.71 6.10
N VAL A 65 3.41 -14.23 5.53
CA VAL A 65 3.14 -12.80 5.39
C VAL A 65 2.80 -12.21 6.76
N ASN A 66 3.64 -11.27 7.22
CA ASN A 66 3.51 -10.57 8.50
C ASN A 66 3.12 -9.10 8.36
N ASN A 67 3.32 -8.52 7.17
CA ASN A 67 3.03 -7.12 6.89
C ASN A 67 2.68 -6.92 5.42
N ILE A 68 2.22 -5.71 5.07
CA ILE A 68 1.78 -5.37 3.70
C ILE A 68 2.92 -5.38 2.66
N LYS A 69 4.18 -5.20 3.07
CA LYS A 69 5.35 -5.26 2.18
C LYS A 69 5.63 -6.69 1.75
N GLU A 70 5.54 -7.63 2.68
CA GLU A 70 5.71 -9.05 2.40
C GLU A 70 4.58 -9.63 1.53
N LEU A 71 3.37 -9.10 1.69
CA LEU A 71 2.22 -9.47 0.86
C LEU A 71 2.51 -9.30 -0.64
N VAL A 72 3.28 -8.31 -1.04
CA VAL A 72 3.59 -8.03 -2.45
C VAL A 72 4.99 -8.47 -2.88
N ARG A 73 5.70 -9.23 -2.05
CA ARG A 73 7.09 -9.68 -2.29
C ARG A 73 7.27 -10.34 -3.66
N TYR A 74 6.30 -11.12 -4.10
CA TYR A 74 6.34 -11.86 -5.36
C TYR A 74 5.35 -11.34 -6.40
N GLU A 75 4.93 -10.08 -6.29
CA GLU A 75 3.93 -9.43 -7.15
C GLU A 75 4.56 -8.32 -8.01
N PRO A 76 5.22 -8.63 -9.15
CA PRO A 76 5.83 -7.63 -10.00
C PRO A 76 4.85 -6.53 -10.44
N GLY A 77 5.33 -5.28 -10.44
CA GLY A 77 4.51 -4.11 -10.74
C GLY A 77 3.74 -3.54 -9.54
N VAL A 78 3.82 -4.21 -8.38
CA VAL A 78 3.31 -3.73 -7.10
C VAL A 78 4.43 -3.77 -6.07
N SER A 79 4.56 -2.73 -5.25
CA SER A 79 5.59 -2.65 -4.22
C SER A 79 5.11 -1.82 -3.02
N VAL A 80 5.85 -1.90 -1.93
CA VAL A 80 5.64 -1.12 -0.71
C VAL A 80 7.01 -0.69 -0.19
N GLY A 81 7.18 0.60 0.06
CA GLY A 81 8.41 1.18 0.59
C GLY A 81 8.39 1.37 2.12
N GLY A 82 9.45 2.00 2.65
CA GLY A 82 9.54 2.45 4.04
C GLY A 82 10.48 1.67 4.93
N ALA A 83 11.31 0.77 4.40
CA ALA A 83 12.31 0.06 5.20
C ALA A 83 13.33 1.02 5.85
N GLY A 84 13.67 0.77 7.11
CA GLY A 84 14.69 1.50 7.86
C GLY A 84 14.36 2.96 8.19
N GLN A 85 13.12 3.40 8.00
CA GLN A 85 12.63 4.72 8.39
C GLN A 85 11.77 4.62 9.66
N ARG A 86 11.84 5.63 10.54
CA ARG A 86 11.06 5.67 11.79
C ARG A 86 9.56 5.46 11.58
N ALA A 87 8.99 6.08 10.55
CA ALA A 87 7.54 5.96 10.30
C ALA A 87 7.16 4.60 9.71
N GLY A 88 8.15 3.76 9.38
CA GLY A 88 7.95 2.40 8.92
C GLY A 88 7.40 2.28 7.51
N ILE A 89 6.67 1.21 7.28
CA ILE A 89 6.12 0.84 5.97
C ILE A 89 5.11 1.88 5.50
N THR A 90 5.31 2.39 4.26
CA THR A 90 4.47 3.41 3.63
C THR A 90 3.13 2.83 3.14
N GLY A 91 2.82 2.94 1.89
CA GLY A 91 1.64 2.38 1.23
C GLY A 91 2.03 1.68 -0.06
N TYR A 92 1.02 1.29 -0.81
CA TYR A 92 1.24 0.60 -2.08
C TYR A 92 1.67 1.56 -3.18
N ASN A 93 2.59 1.06 -4.02
CA ASN A 93 2.92 1.59 -5.33
C ASN A 93 2.46 0.58 -6.38
N ILE A 94 1.56 0.98 -7.27
CA ILE A 94 1.03 0.15 -8.35
C ILE A 94 1.40 0.79 -9.69
N ARG A 95 2.22 0.12 -10.51
CA ARG A 95 2.64 0.58 -11.83
C ARG A 95 3.30 1.98 -11.82
N GLY A 96 3.91 2.37 -10.68
CA GLY A 96 4.54 3.68 -10.51
C GLY A 96 3.59 4.78 -10.02
N ILE A 97 2.46 4.43 -9.47
CA ILE A 97 1.53 5.35 -8.77
C ILE A 97 1.45 4.94 -7.32
N ASP A 98 1.62 5.88 -6.39
CA ASP A 98 1.71 5.65 -4.95
C ASP A 98 0.95 6.70 -4.11
N GLY A 99 1.07 6.58 -2.79
CA GLY A 99 0.47 7.48 -1.81
C GLY A 99 -1.06 7.46 -1.84
N ASN A 100 -1.66 8.62 -1.67
CA ASN A 100 -3.12 8.80 -1.65
C ASN A 100 -3.81 8.57 -3.01
N ARG A 101 -3.09 8.06 -4.01
CA ARG A 101 -3.59 7.73 -5.36
C ARG A 101 -3.94 6.26 -5.52
N ILE A 102 -3.61 5.44 -4.53
CA ILE A 102 -4.01 4.03 -4.45
C ILE A 102 -5.08 3.92 -3.37
N LEU A 103 -6.27 3.47 -3.74
CA LEU A 103 -7.29 3.15 -2.75
C LEU A 103 -6.87 1.91 -1.96
N THR A 104 -6.83 2.03 -0.65
CA THR A 104 -6.64 0.88 0.25
C THR A 104 -7.84 0.81 1.18
N GLN A 105 -8.49 -0.35 1.25
CA GLN A 105 -9.74 -0.52 2.02
C GLN A 105 -9.83 -1.89 2.69
N ILE A 106 -10.55 -1.95 3.81
CA ILE A 106 -10.90 -3.18 4.51
C ILE A 106 -12.42 -3.32 4.51
N ASP A 107 -12.95 -4.40 3.96
CA ASP A 107 -14.40 -4.66 3.79
C ASP A 107 -15.15 -3.43 3.24
N GLY A 108 -14.56 -2.75 2.24
CA GLY A 108 -15.15 -1.57 1.59
C GLY A 108 -14.97 -0.25 2.34
N VAL A 109 -14.35 -0.24 3.52
CA VAL A 109 -14.05 0.99 4.28
C VAL A 109 -12.62 1.45 4.00
N GLU A 110 -12.48 2.65 3.45
CA GLU A 110 -11.20 3.24 3.07
C GLU A 110 -10.30 3.46 4.29
N LEU A 111 -9.01 3.12 4.16
CA LEU A 111 -8.00 3.45 5.17
C LEU A 111 -7.64 4.94 5.13
N PRO A 112 -7.11 5.50 6.24
CA PRO A 112 -6.72 6.91 6.31
C PRO A 112 -5.73 7.32 5.22
N ASN A 113 -5.71 8.62 4.94
CA ASN A 113 -4.74 9.18 4.02
C ASN A 113 -3.31 9.10 4.58
N ASP A 114 -2.36 8.93 3.68
CA ASP A 114 -0.96 9.18 3.96
C ASP A 114 -0.76 10.68 4.21
N PHE A 115 0.00 11.02 5.25
CA PHE A 115 0.24 12.39 5.68
C PHE A 115 1.70 12.57 6.07
N PHE A 116 2.31 13.62 5.54
CA PHE A 116 3.66 14.01 5.88
C PHE A 116 3.74 15.52 6.13
N SER A 117 4.24 15.93 7.28
CA SER A 117 4.57 17.33 7.62
C SER A 117 5.89 17.38 8.38
N GLY A 118 6.97 17.00 7.68
CA GLY A 118 8.32 16.97 8.22
C GLY A 118 8.61 15.73 9.10
N PRO A 119 9.81 15.67 9.69
CA PRO A 119 10.34 14.44 10.32
C PRO A 119 9.67 14.06 11.65
N TYR A 120 8.75 14.88 12.14
CA TYR A 120 8.03 14.66 13.42
C TYR A 120 6.56 14.34 13.23
N ALA A 121 6.04 14.44 12.00
CA ALA A 121 4.63 14.28 11.70
C ALA A 121 4.45 13.49 10.40
N GLN A 122 4.39 12.17 10.54
CA GLN A 122 4.24 11.23 9.42
C GLN A 122 3.20 10.18 9.77
N THR A 123 2.29 9.92 8.86
CA THR A 123 1.29 8.85 9.00
C THR A 123 1.30 8.02 7.73
N HIS A 124 1.46 6.72 7.87
CA HIS A 124 1.42 5.77 6.78
C HIS A 124 0.19 4.86 6.83
N ARG A 125 -0.06 4.13 5.75
CA ARG A 125 -1.29 3.34 5.56
C ARG A 125 -1.19 1.89 6.06
N ASN A 126 -0.29 1.60 6.99
CA ASN A 126 -0.09 0.27 7.56
C ASN A 126 -1.02 0.00 8.76
N TYR A 127 -2.33 -0.01 8.54
CA TYR A 127 -3.36 -0.23 9.57
C TYR A 127 -3.98 -1.63 9.50
N VAL A 128 -3.30 -2.60 8.90
CA VAL A 128 -3.84 -3.94 8.64
C VAL A 128 -2.98 -5.00 9.30
N ASP A 129 -3.62 -5.87 10.08
CA ASP A 129 -3.02 -7.14 10.47
C ASP A 129 -3.38 -8.20 9.42
N PRO A 130 -2.38 -8.82 8.73
CA PRO A 130 -2.67 -9.86 7.76
C PRO A 130 -3.44 -11.07 8.33
N ASP A 131 -3.38 -11.31 9.64
CA ASP A 131 -4.01 -12.50 10.24
C ASP A 131 -5.54 -12.41 10.36
N ILE A 132 -6.13 -11.21 10.34
CA ILE A 132 -7.59 -11.06 10.27
C ILE A 132 -8.16 -11.20 8.85
N VAL A 133 -7.29 -11.35 7.83
CA VAL A 133 -7.67 -11.25 6.42
C VAL A 133 -7.82 -12.63 5.80
N LYS A 134 -8.96 -12.91 5.16
CA LYS A 134 -9.18 -14.15 4.39
C LYS A 134 -8.64 -14.09 2.98
N ARG A 135 -8.68 -12.91 2.34
CA ARG A 135 -8.07 -12.67 1.04
C ARG A 135 -7.75 -11.19 0.82
N VAL A 136 -6.79 -10.95 -0.05
CA VAL A 136 -6.43 -9.61 -0.54
C VAL A 136 -6.58 -9.59 -2.04
N GLU A 137 -7.23 -8.55 -2.55
CA GLU A 137 -7.41 -8.31 -3.98
C GLU A 137 -6.69 -7.03 -4.38
N ILE A 138 -5.85 -7.11 -5.42
CA ILE A 138 -5.08 -5.99 -5.96
C ILE A 138 -5.55 -5.72 -7.38
N LEU A 139 -6.31 -4.66 -7.58
CA LEU A 139 -6.77 -4.19 -8.88
C LEU A 139 -5.79 -3.14 -9.42
N ARG A 140 -5.27 -3.34 -10.61
CA ARG A 140 -4.33 -2.43 -11.27
C ARG A 140 -5.04 -1.53 -12.27
N GLY A 141 -4.71 -0.24 -12.24
CA GLY A 141 -5.36 0.79 -13.03
C GLY A 141 -6.56 1.43 -12.34
N PRO A 142 -7.15 2.49 -12.93
CA PRO A 142 -8.18 3.30 -12.27
C PRO A 142 -9.42 2.50 -11.88
N ALA A 143 -9.87 2.66 -10.65
CA ALA A 143 -11.07 2.06 -10.10
C ALA A 143 -12.12 3.09 -9.64
N SER A 144 -11.95 4.37 -10.02
CA SER A 144 -12.84 5.45 -9.55
C SER A 144 -14.27 5.31 -10.02
N ALA A 145 -14.54 4.63 -11.14
CA ALA A 145 -15.89 4.31 -11.58
C ALA A 145 -16.68 3.41 -10.61
N LEU A 146 -15.96 2.70 -9.71
CA LEU A 146 -16.56 1.83 -8.70
C LEU A 146 -16.46 2.43 -7.29
N TYR A 147 -15.34 3.07 -6.96
CA TYR A 147 -14.99 3.44 -5.59
C TYR A 147 -14.82 4.95 -5.37
N GLY A 148 -14.80 5.78 -6.43
CA GLY A 148 -14.67 7.23 -6.35
C GLY A 148 -13.23 7.72 -6.25
N SER A 149 -13.02 8.81 -5.49
CA SER A 149 -11.69 9.42 -5.29
C SER A 149 -10.68 8.45 -4.71
N ASN A 150 -9.38 8.74 -4.90
CA ASN A 150 -8.22 8.00 -4.42
C ASN A 150 -7.93 6.67 -5.14
N ALA A 151 -8.80 6.21 -6.04
CA ALA A 151 -8.60 5.01 -6.85
C ALA A 151 -8.06 5.34 -8.26
N ILE A 152 -7.12 6.27 -8.37
CA ILE A 152 -6.61 6.78 -9.65
C ILE A 152 -5.57 5.84 -10.29
N GLY A 153 -4.78 5.14 -9.46
CA GLY A 153 -3.72 4.20 -9.88
C GLY A 153 -4.09 2.73 -9.66
N GLY A 154 -5.04 2.46 -8.78
CA GLY A 154 -5.46 1.10 -8.44
C GLY A 154 -6.21 1.03 -7.12
N ALA A 155 -6.57 -0.19 -6.73
CA ALA A 155 -7.19 -0.48 -5.43
C ALA A 155 -6.62 -1.75 -4.81
N VAL A 156 -6.40 -1.73 -3.49
CA VAL A 156 -6.08 -2.88 -2.67
C VAL A 156 -7.20 -3.08 -1.66
N SER A 157 -7.90 -4.20 -1.77
CA SER A 157 -9.04 -4.54 -0.91
C SER A 157 -8.73 -5.74 -0.05
N TYR A 158 -8.83 -5.56 1.24
CA TYR A 158 -8.74 -6.62 2.23
C TYR A 158 -10.13 -7.08 2.62
N PHE A 159 -10.33 -8.36 2.66
CA PHE A 159 -11.57 -8.99 3.12
C PHE A 159 -11.26 -9.75 4.40
N THR A 160 -11.93 -9.38 5.49
CA THR A 160 -11.71 -9.99 6.79
C THR A 160 -12.40 -11.35 6.92
N LEU A 161 -11.90 -12.18 7.85
CA LEU A 161 -12.45 -13.49 8.15
C LEU A 161 -13.94 -13.42 8.51
N ASP A 162 -14.71 -14.39 8.05
CA ASP A 162 -16.10 -14.62 8.40
C ASP A 162 -16.24 -15.94 9.21
N PRO A 163 -17.34 -16.16 9.94
CA PRO A 163 -17.56 -17.41 10.65
C PRO A 163 -17.41 -18.65 9.76
N SER A 164 -17.89 -18.58 8.52
CA SER A 164 -17.78 -19.67 7.55
C SER A 164 -16.34 -20.00 7.10
N ASP A 165 -15.38 -19.10 7.27
CA ASP A 165 -13.97 -19.37 6.96
C ASP A 165 -13.28 -20.20 8.05
N ILE A 166 -13.89 -20.31 9.23
CA ILE A 166 -13.36 -21.01 10.41
C ILE A 166 -14.15 -22.27 10.73
N ILE A 167 -15.46 -22.25 10.57
CA ILE A 167 -16.33 -23.40 10.83
C ILE A 167 -16.25 -24.37 9.68
N LYS A 168 -15.72 -25.56 9.91
CA LYS A 168 -15.62 -26.63 8.90
C LYS A 168 -16.99 -27.21 8.57
N ASP A 169 -17.11 -27.79 7.37
CA ASP A 169 -18.34 -28.46 6.93
C ASP A 169 -18.82 -29.52 7.92
N GLY A 170 -20.11 -29.46 8.23
CA GLY A 170 -20.77 -30.37 9.19
C GLY A 170 -20.51 -30.09 10.66
N LYS A 171 -19.80 -28.99 11.01
CA LYS A 171 -19.60 -28.54 12.39
C LYS A 171 -20.37 -27.24 12.67
N ASP A 172 -20.60 -26.95 13.93
CA ASP A 172 -21.22 -25.71 14.40
C ASP A 172 -20.21 -24.78 15.12
N VAL A 173 -19.03 -25.30 15.41
CA VAL A 173 -17.94 -24.54 16.04
C VAL A 173 -16.63 -24.86 15.33
N GLY A 174 -15.79 -23.85 15.17
CA GLY A 174 -14.44 -23.96 14.66
C GLY A 174 -13.49 -23.04 15.38
N ALA A 175 -12.21 -23.37 15.36
CA ALA A 175 -11.17 -22.52 15.91
C ALA A 175 -9.92 -22.61 15.01
N ARG A 176 -9.19 -21.47 14.94
CA ARG A 176 -7.90 -21.38 14.30
C ARG A 176 -6.91 -20.76 15.27
N LEU A 177 -5.82 -21.46 15.53
CA LEU A 177 -4.71 -20.98 16.35
C LEU A 177 -3.47 -20.84 15.47
N LYS A 178 -2.72 -19.77 15.61
CA LYS A 178 -1.48 -19.56 14.88
C LYS A 178 -0.39 -19.06 15.81
N ALA A 179 0.81 -19.62 15.68
CA ALA A 179 2.02 -19.12 16.30
C ALA A 179 3.11 -19.00 15.22
N GLY A 180 3.87 -17.92 15.23
CA GLY A 180 4.89 -17.66 14.23
C GLY A 180 6.10 -16.95 14.78
N TYR A 181 7.23 -17.09 14.08
CA TYR A 181 8.48 -16.36 14.35
C TYR A 181 9.12 -15.94 13.04
N GLU A 182 9.66 -14.73 13.02
CA GLU A 182 10.44 -14.16 11.92
C GLU A 182 11.78 -13.66 12.44
N SER A 183 12.87 -14.09 11.82
CA SER A 183 14.21 -13.72 12.26
C SER A 183 14.67 -12.34 11.78
N ALA A 184 14.10 -11.80 10.68
CA ALA A 184 14.47 -10.49 10.13
C ALA A 184 14.15 -9.32 11.07
N SER A 185 13.13 -9.47 11.89
CA SER A 185 12.71 -8.49 12.90
C SER A 185 12.64 -9.09 14.30
N HIS A 186 13.14 -10.31 14.49
CA HIS A 186 13.04 -11.08 15.73
C HIS A 186 11.61 -11.09 16.30
N SER A 187 10.62 -11.11 15.42
CA SER A 187 9.22 -10.96 15.81
C SER A 187 8.53 -12.29 16.09
N TRP A 188 7.71 -12.30 17.13
CA TRP A 188 6.81 -13.39 17.49
C TRP A 188 5.38 -12.99 17.24
N LEU A 189 4.62 -13.90 16.67
CA LEU A 189 3.19 -13.79 16.45
C LEU A 189 2.46 -14.88 17.22
N THR A 190 1.36 -14.54 17.85
CA THR A 190 0.35 -15.49 18.33
C THR A 190 -1.03 -14.97 17.98
N SER A 191 -1.89 -15.83 17.45
CA SER A 191 -3.29 -15.44 17.18
C SER A 191 -4.24 -16.60 17.45
N ALA A 192 -5.47 -16.25 17.82
CA ALA A 192 -6.57 -17.18 18.04
C ALA A 192 -7.84 -16.61 17.41
N THR A 193 -8.52 -17.43 16.62
CA THR A 193 -9.83 -17.15 16.06
C THR A 193 -10.79 -18.27 16.49
N VAL A 194 -11.95 -17.91 17.00
CA VAL A 194 -13.02 -18.85 17.30
C VAL A 194 -14.28 -18.41 16.58
N ALA A 195 -15.03 -19.34 16.06
CA ALA A 195 -16.30 -19.07 15.42
C ALA A 195 -17.33 -20.13 15.78
N GLY A 196 -18.58 -19.74 15.81
CA GLY A 196 -19.69 -20.61 16.13
C GLY A 196 -20.97 -20.20 15.41
N ARG A 197 -21.88 -21.16 15.20
CA ARG A 197 -23.25 -20.92 14.77
C ARG A 197 -24.23 -21.69 15.66
N ALA A 198 -25.37 -21.09 15.91
CA ALA A 198 -26.45 -21.68 16.66
C ALA A 198 -27.76 -21.14 16.08
N ASP A 199 -28.64 -22.07 15.61
CA ASP A 199 -29.85 -21.70 14.90
C ASP A 199 -29.58 -20.70 13.77
N ASP A 200 -30.22 -19.54 13.82
CA ASP A 200 -30.08 -18.46 12.84
C ASP A 200 -28.89 -17.52 13.11
N PHE A 201 -28.14 -17.73 14.16
CA PHE A 201 -27.03 -16.83 14.55
C PHE A 201 -25.67 -17.45 14.25
N ASP A 202 -24.76 -16.61 13.82
CA ASP A 202 -23.33 -16.93 13.71
C ASP A 202 -22.47 -15.86 14.36
N GLY A 203 -21.25 -16.22 14.73
CA GLY A 203 -20.32 -15.27 15.30
C GLY A 203 -18.86 -15.69 15.17
N LEU A 204 -17.98 -14.70 15.17
CA LEU A 204 -16.53 -14.87 15.13
C LEU A 204 -15.88 -13.89 16.10
N LEU A 205 -14.85 -14.36 16.79
CA LEU A 205 -13.93 -13.54 17.57
C LEU A 205 -12.51 -13.93 17.25
N HIS A 206 -11.70 -12.94 16.84
CA HIS A 206 -10.27 -13.07 16.62
C HIS A 206 -9.50 -12.14 17.56
N TYR A 207 -8.38 -12.62 18.07
CA TYR A 207 -7.37 -11.82 18.76
C TYR A 207 -5.98 -12.24 18.23
N GLY A 208 -5.19 -11.26 17.80
CA GLY A 208 -3.79 -11.43 17.40
C GLY A 208 -2.88 -10.51 18.20
N TYR A 209 -1.70 -10.98 18.53
CA TYR A 209 -0.64 -10.21 19.20
C TYR A 209 0.70 -10.50 18.52
N ARG A 210 1.45 -9.44 18.24
CA ARG A 210 2.79 -9.50 17.65
C ARG A 210 3.73 -8.61 18.45
N GLN A 211 4.92 -9.12 18.71
CA GLN A 211 6.02 -8.39 19.34
C GLN A 211 7.29 -8.63 18.54
N GLY A 212 8.10 -7.60 18.33
CA GLY A 212 9.35 -7.72 17.60
C GLY A 212 10.21 -6.47 17.74
N HIS A 213 11.23 -6.41 16.92
CA HIS A 213 12.24 -5.36 16.88
C HIS A 213 12.30 -4.73 15.48
N GLU A 214 13.28 -3.88 15.24
CA GLU A 214 13.56 -3.35 13.91
C GLU A 214 13.76 -4.45 12.87
N THR A 215 13.28 -4.22 11.67
CA THR A 215 13.71 -5.07 10.55
C THR A 215 15.18 -4.82 10.27
N GLU A 216 16.01 -5.85 10.38
CA GLU A 216 17.44 -5.76 10.15
C GLU A 216 17.74 -5.27 8.73
N SER A 217 18.78 -4.46 8.59
CA SER A 217 19.39 -4.14 7.30
C SER A 217 20.57 -5.07 7.03
N ASN A 218 20.98 -5.22 5.78
CA ASN A 218 22.25 -5.87 5.44
C ASN A 218 23.42 -4.85 5.55
N GLY A 219 23.38 -4.01 6.59
CA GLY A 219 24.44 -3.09 7.00
C GLY A 219 25.20 -3.70 8.16
N GLY A 220 26.53 -3.67 8.14
CA GLY A 220 27.36 -4.32 9.16
C GLY A 220 28.06 -3.36 10.12
N HIS A 221 27.62 -2.10 10.20
CA HIS A 221 28.28 -1.11 11.05
C HIS A 221 27.28 -0.51 12.05
N GLY A 222 27.43 -0.89 13.31
CA GLY A 222 26.69 -0.34 14.45
C GLY A 222 27.17 1.08 14.85
N GLY A 223 26.90 1.43 16.11
CA GLY A 223 27.30 2.73 16.65
C GLY A 223 26.25 3.83 16.41
N THR A 224 26.70 5.09 16.29
CA THR A 224 25.82 6.26 16.19
C THR A 224 26.26 7.20 15.07
N GLY A 225 25.33 8.04 14.61
CA GLY A 225 25.57 9.06 13.59
C GLY A 225 25.52 8.50 12.17
N LEU A 226 26.00 9.28 11.21
CA LEU A 226 25.93 8.98 9.76
C LEU A 226 26.66 7.70 9.34
N SER A 227 27.65 7.26 10.10
CA SER A 227 28.38 6.02 9.80
C SER A 227 27.57 4.76 10.11
N ARG A 228 26.48 4.87 10.89
CA ARG A 228 25.65 3.72 11.22
C ARG A 228 24.95 3.17 9.97
N SER A 229 25.23 1.93 9.62
CA SER A 229 24.58 1.21 8.52
C SER A 229 23.62 0.11 8.97
N GLU A 230 23.62 -0.25 10.26
CA GLU A 230 22.57 -1.05 10.86
C GLU A 230 21.29 -0.23 11.04
N ALA A 231 20.13 -0.89 10.99
CA ALA A 231 18.85 -0.27 11.31
C ALA A 231 18.85 0.38 12.70
N ASN A 232 18.08 1.43 12.90
CA ASN A 232 17.91 2.01 14.24
C ASN A 232 17.16 1.00 15.13
N PRO A 233 17.57 0.81 16.39
CA PRO A 233 16.85 -0.08 17.30
C PRO A 233 15.38 0.33 17.47
N GLU A 234 14.50 -0.66 17.39
CA GLU A 234 13.08 -0.52 17.62
C GLU A 234 12.57 -1.63 18.53
N ASP A 235 11.66 -1.28 19.42
CA ASP A 235 10.79 -2.21 20.12
C ASP A 235 9.37 -1.98 19.62
N ALA A 236 8.80 -2.98 18.98
CA ALA A 236 7.50 -2.88 18.33
C ALA A 236 6.53 -3.94 18.86
N ASP A 237 5.35 -3.51 19.22
CA ASP A 237 4.26 -4.42 19.50
C ASP A 237 2.97 -3.99 18.83
N SER A 238 2.11 -4.96 18.50
CA SER A 238 0.81 -4.71 17.92
C SER A 238 -0.21 -5.76 18.32
N TYR A 239 -1.47 -5.35 18.36
CA TYR A 239 -2.57 -6.29 18.51
C TYR A 239 -3.71 -5.97 17.55
N SER A 240 -4.43 -7.02 17.18
CA SER A 240 -5.64 -6.97 16.39
C SER A 240 -6.78 -7.68 17.08
N LEU A 241 -7.97 -7.11 16.96
CA LEU A 241 -9.22 -7.69 17.45
C LEU A 241 -10.27 -7.56 16.34
N LEU A 242 -10.90 -8.67 15.98
CA LEU A 242 -12.04 -8.70 15.07
C LEU A 242 -13.19 -9.47 15.73
N GLY A 243 -14.35 -8.83 15.82
CA GLY A 243 -15.60 -9.44 16.27
C GLY A 243 -16.67 -9.30 15.19
N LYS A 244 -17.31 -10.39 14.83
CA LYS A 244 -18.47 -10.41 13.92
C LYS A 244 -19.61 -11.17 14.57
N LEU A 245 -20.83 -10.64 14.43
CA LEU A 245 -22.08 -11.33 14.82
C LEU A 245 -23.04 -11.22 13.65
N GLY A 246 -23.73 -12.30 13.31
CA GLY A 246 -24.67 -12.37 12.22
C GLY A 246 -25.99 -12.99 12.65
N TRP A 247 -27.08 -12.49 12.08
CA TRP A 247 -28.42 -13.05 12.18
C TRP A 247 -28.94 -13.36 10.77
N ASN A 248 -29.01 -14.66 10.46
CA ASN A 248 -29.48 -15.23 9.18
C ASN A 248 -30.99 -15.46 9.30
N TYR A 249 -31.80 -14.42 9.20
CA TYR A 249 -33.22 -14.45 9.49
C TYR A 249 -34.08 -15.06 8.36
N ALA A 250 -33.51 -15.22 7.17
CA ALA A 250 -34.13 -15.91 6.04
C ALA A 250 -33.02 -16.40 5.09
N GLU A 251 -33.34 -17.30 4.16
CA GLU A 251 -32.42 -17.78 3.14
C GLU A 251 -31.85 -16.62 2.32
N GLY A 252 -30.52 -16.54 2.23
CA GLY A 252 -29.82 -15.46 1.54
C GLY A 252 -29.97 -14.07 2.17
N SER A 253 -30.49 -13.98 3.40
CA SER A 253 -30.74 -12.70 4.09
C SER A 253 -30.11 -12.70 5.48
N ARG A 254 -29.19 -11.74 5.68
CA ARG A 254 -28.38 -11.68 6.90
C ARG A 254 -28.18 -10.22 7.35
N PHE A 255 -28.34 -10.01 8.63
CA PHE A 255 -27.95 -8.78 9.31
C PHE A 255 -26.67 -9.03 10.12
N GLY A 256 -25.67 -8.16 10.00
CA GLY A 256 -24.36 -8.33 10.62
C GLY A 256 -23.92 -7.12 11.44
N LEU A 257 -23.17 -7.40 12.50
CA LEU A 257 -22.43 -6.45 13.30
C LEU A 257 -20.94 -6.76 13.19
N VAL A 258 -20.13 -5.72 12.99
CA VAL A 258 -18.67 -5.84 12.87
C VAL A 258 -18.01 -4.88 13.85
N PHE A 259 -17.06 -5.39 14.61
CA PHE A 259 -16.13 -4.59 15.40
C PHE A 259 -14.70 -4.99 15.03
N GLU A 260 -13.86 -3.99 14.78
CA GLU A 260 -12.44 -4.21 14.49
C GLU A 260 -11.59 -3.17 15.21
N LYS A 261 -10.48 -3.62 15.79
CA LYS A 261 -9.46 -2.75 16.36
C LYS A 261 -8.08 -3.26 16.00
N TYR A 262 -7.25 -2.36 15.52
CA TYR A 262 -5.82 -2.56 15.32
C TYR A 262 -5.07 -1.48 16.08
N LYS A 263 -4.02 -1.87 16.81
CA LYS A 263 -3.11 -0.94 17.46
C LYS A 263 -1.68 -1.43 17.28
N SER A 264 -0.77 -0.49 16.98
CA SER A 264 0.67 -0.74 16.94
C SER A 264 1.36 0.36 17.73
N ASP A 265 2.29 -0.02 18.58
CA ASP A 265 3.18 0.85 19.35
C ASP A 265 4.62 0.53 18.94
N VAL A 266 5.40 1.57 18.60
CA VAL A 266 6.80 1.44 18.18
C VAL A 266 7.66 2.44 18.92
N ASP A 267 8.61 1.95 19.71
CA ASP A 267 9.65 2.74 20.34
C ASP A 267 10.93 2.67 19.50
N THR A 268 11.43 3.81 19.01
CA THR A 268 12.61 3.89 18.16
C THR A 268 13.73 4.67 18.85
N ASP A 269 14.92 4.08 18.95
CA ASP A 269 16.15 4.79 19.31
C ASP A 269 16.88 5.24 18.02
N GLN A 270 16.72 6.50 17.62
CA GLN A 270 17.25 7.04 16.36
C GLN A 270 18.77 7.27 16.41
N LYS A 271 19.54 6.22 16.67
CA LYS A 271 21.01 6.28 16.80
C LYS A 271 21.70 6.87 15.57
N SER A 272 21.13 6.69 14.38
CA SER A 272 21.66 7.29 13.14
C SER A 272 21.63 8.82 13.13
N ALA A 273 20.76 9.46 13.94
CA ALA A 273 20.65 10.90 14.04
C ALA A 273 21.59 11.51 15.10
N TYR A 274 22.29 10.71 15.89
CA TYR A 274 23.15 11.21 16.95
C TYR A 274 24.36 11.96 16.36
N GLY A 275 24.74 13.04 17.01
CA GLY A 275 25.93 13.79 16.66
C GLY A 275 25.77 14.81 15.51
N GLY A 276 24.63 14.83 14.82
CA GLY A 276 24.41 15.73 13.67
C GLY A 276 25.14 15.28 12.38
N PRO A 277 25.17 16.12 11.34
CA PRO A 277 25.83 15.80 10.09
C PRO A 277 27.35 15.64 10.26
N TYR A 278 27.89 14.50 9.86
CA TYR A 278 29.31 14.19 9.90
C TYR A 278 29.78 13.76 8.50
N ASP A 279 31.00 14.15 8.16
CA ASP A 279 31.74 13.55 7.04
C ASP A 279 32.79 12.58 7.59
N LYS A 280 32.72 11.30 7.18
CA LYS A 280 33.71 10.25 7.52
C LYS A 280 34.04 10.15 9.01
N GLY A 281 33.03 10.30 9.87
CA GLY A 281 33.16 10.21 11.32
C GLY A 281 33.73 11.47 12.00
N LYS A 282 33.85 12.57 11.26
CA LYS A 282 34.16 13.90 11.82
C LYS A 282 33.01 14.85 11.53
N PRO A 283 32.74 15.86 12.39
CA PRO A 283 31.77 16.90 12.05
C PRO A 283 32.16 17.52 10.69
N ALA A 284 31.29 17.43 9.71
CA ALA A 284 31.50 18.05 8.39
C ALA A 284 31.59 19.56 8.51
N ILE A 285 30.95 20.10 9.53
CA ILE A 285 30.95 21.51 9.89
C ILE A 285 31.23 21.57 11.41
N PRO A 286 32.02 22.53 11.91
CA PRO A 286 32.18 22.72 13.34
C PRO A 286 30.81 22.79 14.02
N PRO A 287 30.61 22.18 15.21
CA PRO A 287 29.33 22.24 15.94
C PRO A 287 28.76 23.65 16.09
N SER A 288 29.64 24.67 16.13
CA SER A 288 29.30 26.09 16.20
C SER A 288 28.67 26.66 14.90
N MET A 289 28.78 25.94 13.78
CA MET A 289 28.27 26.39 12.47
C MET A 289 27.10 25.53 11.97
N LEU A 290 26.63 24.55 12.74
CA LEU A 290 25.49 23.72 12.39
C LEU A 290 24.19 24.48 12.66
N PRO A 291 23.43 24.94 11.64
CA PRO A 291 22.19 25.67 11.85
C PRO A 291 21.15 24.88 12.65
N GLY A 292 21.22 23.55 12.58
CA GLY A 292 20.30 22.62 13.25
C GLY A 292 20.77 22.10 14.61
N GLY A 293 22.03 22.37 15.05
CA GLY A 293 22.60 21.79 16.27
C GLY A 293 22.88 20.28 16.17
N MET A 294 23.19 19.64 17.31
CA MET A 294 23.51 18.22 17.40
C MET A 294 22.58 17.49 18.36
N TYR A 295 22.23 16.26 18.04
CA TYR A 295 21.50 15.38 18.97
C TYR A 295 22.51 14.49 19.74
N GLN A 296 22.46 14.52 21.05
CA GLN A 296 23.16 13.51 21.87
C GLN A 296 22.38 12.19 21.87
N TRP A 297 21.08 12.30 21.92
CA TRP A 297 20.17 11.20 21.69
C TRP A 297 18.84 11.73 21.17
N ARG A 298 18.13 10.90 20.43
CA ARG A 298 16.81 11.16 19.90
C ARG A 298 16.00 9.87 19.89
N LYS A 299 14.86 9.87 20.58
CA LYS A 299 13.98 8.72 20.71
C LYS A 299 12.58 9.09 20.24
N GLY A 300 11.94 8.14 19.61
CA GLY A 300 10.56 8.23 19.15
C GLY A 300 9.69 7.18 19.82
N ASN A 301 8.44 7.53 20.11
CA ASN A 301 7.38 6.60 20.43
C ASN A 301 6.21 6.91 19.51
N ASP A 302 5.81 5.96 18.68
CA ASP A 302 4.80 6.13 17.64
C ASP A 302 3.69 5.12 17.88
N THR A 303 2.47 5.62 18.12
CA THR A 303 1.27 4.79 18.31
C THR A 303 0.32 4.98 17.14
N LEU A 304 -0.06 3.89 16.51
CA LEU A 304 -1.02 3.82 15.43
C LEU A 304 -2.26 3.05 15.92
N THR A 305 -3.44 3.63 15.79
CA THR A 305 -4.69 3.00 16.21
C THR A 305 -5.74 3.14 15.12
N ARG A 306 -6.46 2.04 14.83
CA ARG A 306 -7.65 2.05 13.99
C ARG A 306 -8.75 1.24 14.67
N GLU A 307 -9.93 1.82 14.73
CA GLU A 307 -11.15 1.18 15.24
C GLU A 307 -12.26 1.33 14.21
N ARG A 308 -13.00 0.24 13.96
CA ARG A 308 -14.16 0.22 13.08
C ARG A 308 -15.35 -0.43 13.76
N TYR A 309 -16.51 0.17 13.56
CA TYR A 309 -17.82 -0.32 13.98
C TYR A 309 -18.71 -0.34 12.75
N GLY A 310 -19.24 -1.50 12.40
CA GLY A 310 -20.03 -1.70 11.19
C GLY A 310 -21.37 -2.37 11.43
N LEU A 311 -22.35 -1.92 10.68
CA LEU A 311 -23.63 -2.60 10.46
C LEU A 311 -23.65 -3.05 9.00
N GLU A 312 -23.98 -4.30 8.75
CA GLU A 312 -24.05 -4.88 7.42
C GLU A 312 -25.39 -5.59 7.26
N HIS A 313 -25.99 -5.44 6.10
CA HIS A 313 -27.23 -6.14 5.80
C HIS A 313 -27.27 -6.49 4.30
N HIS A 314 -27.53 -7.74 4.01
CA HIS A 314 -27.86 -8.19 2.69
C HIS A 314 -29.13 -9.05 2.75
N PHE A 315 -29.94 -8.95 1.71
CA PHE A 315 -31.17 -9.72 1.60
C PHE A 315 -31.59 -9.89 0.14
N LEU A 316 -32.28 -10.97 -0.12
CA LEU A 316 -32.91 -11.25 -1.40
C LEU A 316 -34.24 -10.50 -1.50
N LEU A 317 -34.48 -9.90 -2.65
CA LEU A 317 -35.70 -9.14 -2.94
C LEU A 317 -36.19 -9.51 -4.35
N ASP A 318 -37.24 -10.31 -4.44
CA ASP A 318 -37.84 -10.63 -5.72
C ASP A 318 -38.72 -9.44 -6.18
N SER A 319 -38.10 -8.51 -6.87
CA SER A 319 -38.77 -7.28 -7.34
C SER A 319 -38.32 -6.88 -8.74
N PRO A 320 -39.08 -6.04 -9.44
CA PRO A 320 -38.69 -5.54 -10.76
C PRO A 320 -37.43 -4.69 -10.75
N VAL A 321 -37.04 -4.14 -9.59
CA VAL A 321 -35.86 -3.24 -9.47
C VAL A 321 -34.61 -3.91 -8.94
N ALA A 322 -34.72 -4.95 -8.11
CA ALA A 322 -33.58 -5.65 -7.57
C ALA A 322 -33.92 -7.09 -7.19
N ASP A 323 -32.99 -8.00 -7.35
CA ASP A 323 -33.04 -9.38 -6.83
C ASP A 323 -32.32 -9.48 -5.50
N ARG A 324 -31.28 -8.63 -5.30
CA ARG A 324 -30.49 -8.56 -4.09
C ARG A 324 -30.22 -7.11 -3.72
N ILE A 325 -30.30 -6.84 -2.43
CA ILE A 325 -29.86 -5.57 -1.85
C ILE A 325 -28.79 -5.88 -0.79
N GLN A 326 -27.73 -5.09 -0.81
CA GLN A 326 -26.73 -5.08 0.24
C GLN A 326 -26.43 -3.63 0.63
N TRP A 327 -26.29 -3.39 1.92
CA TRP A 327 -25.86 -2.10 2.42
C TRP A 327 -25.02 -2.25 3.69
N SER A 328 -24.15 -1.29 3.91
CA SER A 328 -23.37 -1.19 5.13
C SER A 328 -23.32 0.25 5.64
N LEU A 329 -23.27 0.40 6.95
CA LEU A 329 -22.99 1.66 7.64
C LEU A 329 -21.82 1.45 8.57
N ASN A 330 -20.73 2.16 8.33
CA ASN A 330 -19.51 2.02 9.10
C ASN A 330 -19.10 3.36 9.72
N TYR A 331 -18.61 3.30 10.95
CA TYR A 331 -17.84 4.34 11.60
C TYR A 331 -16.40 3.87 11.81
N GLN A 332 -15.44 4.65 11.35
CA GLN A 332 -14.02 4.41 11.54
C GLN A 332 -13.36 5.57 12.26
N LEU A 333 -12.53 5.26 13.23
CA LEU A 333 -11.58 6.16 13.87
C LEU A 333 -10.18 5.64 13.61
N ALA A 334 -9.34 6.47 12.97
CA ALA A 334 -7.92 6.20 12.82
C ALA A 334 -7.12 7.35 13.43
N LYS A 335 -6.05 7.01 14.12
CA LYS A 335 -5.20 7.96 14.84
C LYS A 335 -3.76 7.50 14.81
N THR A 336 -2.86 8.45 14.52
CA THR A 336 -1.42 8.30 14.70
C THR A 336 -0.95 9.34 15.70
N ASP A 337 -0.34 8.91 16.78
CA ASP A 337 0.36 9.75 17.76
C ASP A 337 1.85 9.49 17.62
N GLN A 338 2.62 10.55 17.48
CA GLN A 338 4.08 10.48 17.42
C GLN A 338 4.67 11.37 18.49
N ALA A 339 5.44 10.79 19.39
CA ALA A 339 6.15 11.50 20.43
C ALA A 339 7.66 11.39 20.20
N THR A 340 8.34 12.53 20.11
CA THR A 340 9.80 12.59 20.03
C THR A 340 10.36 13.24 21.28
N ARG A 341 11.38 12.63 21.83
CA ARG A 341 12.17 13.13 22.95
C ARG A 341 13.62 13.20 22.49
N GLU A 342 14.26 14.35 22.68
CA GLU A 342 15.62 14.55 22.18
C GLU A 342 16.43 15.45 23.11
N PHE A 343 17.70 15.04 23.30
CA PHE A 343 18.69 15.90 23.92
C PHE A 343 19.48 16.57 22.79
N TYR A 344 19.30 17.86 22.70
CA TYR A 344 19.67 18.68 21.58
C TYR A 344 20.62 19.81 22.00
N TYR A 345 21.66 20.03 21.22
CA TYR A 345 22.65 21.12 21.40
C TYR A 345 22.50 22.16 20.29
N PRO A 346 21.72 23.22 20.47
CA PRO A 346 21.76 24.36 19.58
C PRO A 346 22.95 25.25 19.93
N ILE A 347 24.13 24.93 19.39
CA ILE A 347 25.39 25.72 19.42
C ILE A 347 25.95 26.07 20.82
N THR A 348 25.15 26.65 21.73
CA THR A 348 25.65 27.23 23.00
C THR A 348 24.97 26.74 24.27
N ARG A 349 24.00 25.84 24.19
CA ARG A 349 23.19 25.38 25.33
C ARG A 349 22.74 23.95 25.18
N LYS A 350 22.42 23.29 26.28
CA LYS A 350 21.85 21.95 26.32
C LYS A 350 20.36 22.06 26.50
N VAL A 351 19.59 21.41 25.63
CA VAL A 351 18.14 21.46 25.68
C VAL A 351 17.55 20.05 25.66
N LEU A 352 16.71 19.75 26.62
CA LEU A 352 15.78 18.64 26.52
C LEU A 352 14.54 19.14 25.75
N ARG A 353 14.26 18.56 24.58
CA ARG A 353 13.17 18.97 23.71
C ARG A 353 12.18 17.83 23.50
N THR A 354 10.89 18.16 23.51
CA THR A 354 9.84 17.24 23.10
C THR A 354 9.16 17.75 21.84
N ARG A 355 8.67 16.81 21.02
CA ARG A 355 7.79 17.05 19.88
C ARG A 355 6.73 15.99 19.86
N ASP A 356 5.49 16.41 20.00
CA ASP A 356 4.32 15.53 20.03
C ASP A 356 3.40 15.94 18.88
N THR A 357 3.03 14.97 18.05
CA THR A 357 2.11 15.17 16.93
C THR A 357 1.00 14.14 16.98
N THR A 358 -0.18 14.56 16.58
CA THR A 358 -1.36 13.69 16.42
C THR A 358 -1.99 13.97 15.07
N TYR A 359 -2.19 12.92 14.28
CA TYR A 359 -3.03 12.95 13.09
C TYR A 359 -4.22 12.03 13.31
N LYS A 360 -5.43 12.50 13.03
CA LYS A 360 -6.66 11.77 13.34
C LYS A 360 -7.69 11.96 12.26
N GLU A 361 -8.25 10.85 11.80
CA GLU A 361 -9.39 10.79 10.88
C GLU A 361 -10.59 10.10 11.53
N ARG A 362 -11.76 10.68 11.37
CA ARG A 362 -13.06 10.06 11.68
C ARG A 362 -13.86 9.98 10.41
N LEU A 363 -14.32 8.80 10.06
CA LEU A 363 -15.01 8.52 8.82
C LEU A 363 -16.32 7.77 9.08
N TRP A 364 -17.43 8.34 8.60
CA TRP A 364 -18.69 7.63 8.42
C TRP A 364 -18.84 7.28 6.96
N VAL A 365 -19.18 6.03 6.67
CA VAL A 365 -19.44 5.54 5.32
C VAL A 365 -20.75 4.78 5.32
N PHE A 366 -21.66 5.19 4.46
CA PHE A 366 -22.83 4.41 4.05
C PHE A 366 -22.64 3.99 2.60
N ASP A 367 -22.69 2.70 2.33
CA ASP A 367 -22.62 2.13 0.98
C ASP A 367 -23.83 1.23 0.78
N SER A 368 -24.51 1.36 -0.37
CA SER A 368 -25.63 0.50 -0.75
C SER A 368 -25.51 0.11 -2.20
N GLN A 369 -25.77 -1.15 -2.48
CA GLN A 369 -25.78 -1.74 -3.81
C GLN A 369 -27.04 -2.59 -4.00
N LEU A 370 -27.63 -2.47 -5.17
CA LEU A 370 -28.74 -3.24 -5.66
C LEU A 370 -28.26 -4.00 -6.90
N ASP A 371 -28.54 -5.30 -6.95
CA ASP A 371 -28.22 -6.15 -8.09
C ASP A 371 -29.50 -6.68 -8.72
N LYS A 372 -29.60 -6.60 -10.04
CA LYS A 372 -30.74 -7.09 -10.83
C LYS A 372 -30.25 -7.89 -12.02
N SER A 373 -30.68 -9.13 -12.10
CA SER A 373 -30.48 -10.00 -13.26
C SER A 373 -31.71 -9.99 -14.15
N PHE A 374 -31.54 -9.84 -15.45
CA PHE A 374 -32.62 -9.88 -16.44
C PHE A 374 -32.06 -10.24 -17.82
N ALA A 375 -32.94 -10.63 -18.75
CA ALA A 375 -32.58 -10.93 -20.13
C ALA A 375 -33.30 -9.97 -21.10
N ILE A 376 -32.59 -9.55 -22.15
CA ILE A 376 -33.15 -8.79 -23.27
C ILE A 376 -32.75 -9.51 -24.57
N GLY A 377 -33.72 -10.19 -25.18
CA GLY A 377 -33.45 -11.01 -26.37
C GLY A 377 -32.45 -12.11 -26.08
N GLU A 378 -31.29 -12.06 -26.73
CA GLU A 378 -30.16 -13.03 -26.53
C GLU A 378 -29.12 -12.57 -25.52
N THR A 379 -29.34 -11.43 -24.86
CA THR A 379 -28.37 -10.91 -23.88
C THR A 379 -28.83 -11.16 -22.44
N GLU A 380 -27.89 -11.56 -21.59
CA GLU A 380 -28.06 -11.65 -20.14
C GLU A 380 -27.41 -10.46 -19.48
N HIS A 381 -28.11 -9.84 -18.55
CA HIS A 381 -27.68 -8.64 -17.85
C HIS A 381 -27.58 -8.88 -16.35
N LEU A 382 -26.49 -8.41 -15.74
CA LEU A 382 -26.36 -8.25 -14.31
C LEU A 382 -26.08 -6.76 -14.02
N LEU A 383 -27.15 -6.02 -13.75
CA LEU A 383 -27.08 -4.60 -13.42
C LEU A 383 -26.84 -4.42 -11.92
N SER A 384 -25.72 -3.77 -11.57
CA SER A 384 -25.38 -3.35 -10.21
C SER A 384 -25.38 -1.84 -10.13
N TYR A 385 -26.14 -1.27 -9.20
CA TYR A 385 -26.21 0.18 -9.01
C TYR A 385 -26.41 0.53 -7.53
N GLY A 386 -26.08 1.76 -7.16
CA GLY A 386 -26.20 2.12 -5.76
C GLY A 386 -25.70 3.52 -5.42
N ILE A 387 -25.62 3.75 -4.13
CA ILE A 387 -25.18 5.01 -3.55
C ILE A 387 -24.02 4.80 -2.57
N ASN A 388 -23.14 5.80 -2.49
CA ASN A 388 -22.08 5.84 -1.51
C ASN A 388 -22.02 7.22 -0.88
N LEU A 389 -22.13 7.29 0.43
CA LEU A 389 -22.11 8.53 1.20
C LEU A 389 -20.96 8.48 2.19
N LYS A 390 -20.11 9.52 2.20
CA LYS A 390 -18.99 9.63 3.14
C LYS A 390 -19.06 10.97 3.89
N HIS A 391 -18.74 10.93 5.18
CA HIS A 391 -18.54 12.09 6.01
C HIS A 391 -17.25 11.89 6.79
N GLN A 392 -16.20 12.62 6.41
CA GLN A 392 -14.85 12.52 6.98
C GLN A 392 -14.49 13.82 7.70
N LYS A 393 -13.93 13.69 8.89
CA LYS A 393 -13.29 14.80 9.61
C LYS A 393 -11.84 14.46 9.87
N VAL A 394 -10.93 15.36 9.49
CA VAL A 394 -9.49 15.23 9.69
C VAL A 394 -9.02 16.28 10.69
N THR A 395 -8.11 15.91 11.56
CA THR A 395 -7.46 16.86 12.50
C THR A 395 -5.98 16.54 12.56
N GLY A 396 -5.14 17.58 12.46
CA GLY A 396 -3.70 17.53 12.68
C GLY A 396 -3.30 18.42 13.82
N MET A 397 -2.43 17.94 14.70
CA MET A 397 -2.01 18.70 15.88
C MET A 397 -0.55 18.43 16.17
N ARG A 398 0.17 19.48 16.57
CA ARG A 398 1.52 19.36 17.08
C ARG A 398 1.76 20.28 18.25
N SER A 399 2.66 19.87 19.15
CA SER A 399 3.10 20.63 20.31
C SER A 399 4.49 20.18 20.75
N GLY A 400 5.12 20.89 21.65
CA GLY A 400 6.38 20.47 22.23
C GLY A 400 6.86 21.40 23.33
N THR A 401 7.76 20.90 24.15
CA THR A 401 8.41 21.65 25.22
C THR A 401 9.90 21.79 24.94
N GLY A 402 10.55 22.74 25.56
CA GLY A 402 11.99 22.88 25.61
C GLY A 402 12.41 23.23 27.04
N THR A 403 13.38 22.52 27.59
CA THR A 403 13.97 22.82 28.91
C THR A 403 15.46 23.00 28.77
N ASN A 404 15.99 24.12 29.20
CA ASN A 404 17.43 24.37 29.26
C ASN A 404 18.03 23.53 30.40
N LEU A 405 18.88 22.57 30.08
CA LEU A 405 19.46 21.65 31.05
C LEU A 405 20.58 22.27 31.91
N ASP A 406 21.15 23.40 31.50
CA ASP A 406 22.16 24.09 32.26
C ASP A 406 21.54 24.92 33.40
N THR A 407 20.29 25.36 33.23
CA THR A 407 19.59 26.23 34.21
C THR A 407 18.38 25.54 34.84
N GLY A 408 17.86 24.45 34.23
CA GLY A 408 16.61 23.82 34.61
C GLY A 408 15.35 24.63 34.23
N ALA A 409 15.51 25.80 33.57
CA ALA A 409 14.40 26.66 33.21
C ALA A 409 13.76 26.23 31.87
N ASP A 410 12.48 26.56 31.69
CA ASP A 410 11.81 26.45 30.41
C ASP A 410 12.54 27.24 29.32
N SER A 411 12.58 26.71 28.12
CA SER A 411 13.14 27.34 26.93
C SER A 411 12.04 27.59 25.89
N PRO A 412 11.34 28.73 25.97
CA PRO A 412 10.25 29.06 25.04
C PRO A 412 10.69 29.03 23.56
N ARG A 413 11.96 29.37 23.30
CA ARG A 413 12.54 29.31 21.93
C ARG A 413 12.58 27.91 21.34
N ASP A 414 12.70 26.88 22.18
CA ASP A 414 12.78 25.48 21.77
C ASP A 414 11.45 24.75 21.97
N ALA A 415 10.48 25.40 22.60
CA ALA A 415 9.11 24.91 22.71
C ALA A 415 8.37 25.07 21.38
N LEU A 416 7.31 24.31 21.21
CA LEU A 416 6.34 24.46 20.15
C LEU A 416 4.95 24.58 20.78
N GLU A 417 4.34 25.76 20.66
CA GLU A 417 2.97 25.93 21.08
C GLU A 417 2.05 24.94 20.32
N ARG A 418 0.99 24.53 20.98
CA ARG A 418 -0.02 23.68 20.35
C ARG A 418 -0.58 24.35 19.09
N SER A 419 -0.34 23.76 17.93
CA SER A 419 -0.62 24.33 16.63
C SER A 419 -1.01 23.26 15.62
N SER A 420 -1.58 23.65 14.47
CA SER A 420 -1.93 22.79 13.36
C SER A 420 -1.38 23.36 12.06
N ASP A 421 -0.94 22.51 11.14
CA ASP A 421 -0.40 22.93 9.84
C ASP A 421 -1.49 23.20 8.80
N PHE A 422 -2.73 22.81 9.06
CA PHE A 422 -3.90 23.03 8.19
C PHE A 422 -5.17 23.16 9.05
N PRO A 423 -6.24 23.81 8.53
CA PRO A 423 -7.53 23.87 9.22
C PRO A 423 -8.15 22.49 9.31
N ASP A 424 -8.96 22.24 10.31
CA ASP A 424 -9.69 20.97 10.47
C ASP A 424 -10.76 20.81 9.37
N PRO A 425 -10.55 20.01 8.30
CA PRO A 425 -11.56 19.90 7.26
C PRO A 425 -12.67 18.92 7.64
N THR A 426 -13.88 19.23 7.20
CA THR A 426 -14.96 18.26 7.05
C THR A 426 -15.16 18.00 5.56
N VAL A 427 -14.99 16.74 5.14
CA VAL A 427 -15.18 16.33 3.73
C VAL A 427 -16.43 15.48 3.62
N LYS A 428 -17.37 15.92 2.79
CA LYS A 428 -18.64 15.23 2.49
C LYS A 428 -18.62 14.77 1.05
N THR A 429 -18.85 13.48 0.82
CA THR A 429 -18.94 12.91 -0.53
C THR A 429 -20.27 12.21 -0.71
N TYR A 430 -20.90 12.49 -1.83
CA TYR A 430 -22.16 11.89 -2.27
C TYR A 430 -21.93 11.30 -3.66
N ALA A 431 -22.24 10.02 -3.83
CA ALA A 431 -22.00 9.39 -5.11
C ALA A 431 -23.13 8.43 -5.49
N LEU A 432 -23.35 8.36 -6.81
CA LEU A 432 -24.22 7.39 -7.46
C LEU A 432 -23.38 6.60 -8.45
N PHE A 433 -23.58 5.31 -8.53
CA PHE A 433 -22.89 4.45 -9.50
C PHE A 433 -23.86 3.45 -10.13
N ALA A 434 -23.52 3.03 -11.33
CA ALA A 434 -24.17 1.91 -12.02
C ALA A 434 -23.15 1.21 -12.91
N GLN A 435 -23.24 -0.11 -12.98
CA GLN A 435 -22.49 -0.96 -13.89
C GLN A 435 -23.40 -2.09 -14.35
N ASP A 436 -23.34 -2.44 -15.63
CA ASP A 436 -24.02 -3.59 -16.19
C ASP A 436 -23.00 -4.60 -16.73
N SER A 437 -23.18 -5.87 -16.43
CA SER A 437 -22.43 -6.96 -17.05
C SER A 437 -23.35 -7.64 -18.06
N ILE A 438 -23.09 -7.38 -19.34
CA ILE A 438 -23.92 -7.81 -20.47
C ILE A 438 -23.22 -8.99 -21.15
N SER A 439 -23.76 -10.19 -20.99
CA SER A 439 -23.28 -11.39 -21.67
C SER A 439 -24.06 -11.65 -22.97
N TRP A 440 -23.31 -11.84 -24.05
CA TRP A 440 -23.86 -12.15 -25.38
C TRP A 440 -22.95 -13.16 -26.09
N ASN A 441 -23.38 -14.40 -26.17
CA ASN A 441 -22.54 -15.51 -26.63
C ASN A 441 -21.20 -15.54 -25.89
N ASP A 442 -20.09 -15.48 -26.62
CA ASP A 442 -18.72 -15.47 -26.07
C ASP A 442 -18.23 -14.10 -25.65
N TRP A 443 -19.08 -13.07 -25.73
CA TRP A 443 -18.74 -11.69 -25.36
C TRP A 443 -19.36 -11.31 -24.03
N THR A 444 -18.60 -10.56 -23.22
CA THR A 444 -19.16 -9.82 -22.08
C THR A 444 -18.75 -8.37 -22.17
N PHE A 445 -19.72 -7.47 -22.13
CA PHE A 445 -19.54 -6.01 -22.11
C PHE A 445 -19.83 -5.48 -20.71
N THR A 446 -18.97 -4.63 -20.18
CA THR A 446 -19.11 -4.10 -18.82
C THR A 446 -19.05 -2.56 -18.84
N PRO A 447 -20.10 -1.85 -19.33
CA PRO A 447 -20.22 -0.41 -19.13
C PRO A 447 -20.43 -0.07 -17.66
N GLY A 448 -19.81 0.99 -17.19
CA GLY A 448 -19.97 1.50 -15.83
C GLY A 448 -19.84 3.02 -15.78
N LEU A 449 -20.55 3.64 -14.89
CA LEU A 449 -20.57 5.08 -14.68
C LEU A 449 -20.73 5.40 -13.20
N ARG A 450 -19.96 6.37 -12.73
CA ARG A 450 -20.13 6.92 -11.38
C ARG A 450 -20.13 8.44 -11.45
N TYR A 451 -21.02 9.06 -10.69
CA TYR A 451 -21.02 10.48 -10.41
C TYR A 451 -20.67 10.73 -8.94
N ASP A 452 -19.70 11.59 -8.69
CA ASP A 452 -19.29 12.02 -7.37
C ASP A 452 -19.48 13.53 -7.22
N TYR A 453 -20.00 13.94 -6.08
CA TYR A 453 -19.98 15.30 -5.58
C TYR A 453 -19.25 15.33 -4.25
N THR A 454 -18.14 16.07 -4.17
CA THR A 454 -17.34 16.22 -2.95
C THR A 454 -17.32 17.68 -2.54
N ARG A 455 -17.59 17.94 -1.25
CA ARG A 455 -17.47 19.25 -0.62
C ARG A 455 -16.51 19.15 0.57
N MET A 456 -15.49 20.01 0.60
CA MET A 456 -14.58 20.19 1.72
C MET A 456 -14.87 21.53 2.38
N GLU A 457 -15.17 21.50 3.67
CA GLU A 457 -15.45 22.66 4.51
C GLU A 457 -14.27 22.83 5.47
N PRO A 458 -13.39 23.84 5.30
CA PRO A 458 -12.30 24.09 6.24
C PRO A 458 -12.87 24.74 7.51
N HIS A 459 -12.44 24.25 8.68
CA HIS A 459 -12.78 24.85 9.96
C HIS A 459 -11.51 25.45 10.57
N ILE A 460 -11.45 26.76 10.61
CA ILE A 460 -10.32 27.50 11.18
C ILE A 460 -10.34 27.32 12.69
N THR A 461 -9.25 26.79 13.24
CA THR A 461 -9.07 26.57 14.68
C THR A 461 -8.06 27.55 15.26
N ASP A 462 -8.08 27.74 16.57
CA ASP A 462 -7.08 28.55 17.25
C ASP A 462 -5.65 28.01 17.05
N GLU A 463 -5.53 26.69 16.96
CA GLU A 463 -4.28 26.02 16.68
C GLU A 463 -3.73 26.34 15.28
N PHE A 464 -4.59 26.39 14.28
CA PHE A 464 -4.19 26.81 12.93
C PHE A 464 -3.87 28.30 12.88
N LEU A 465 -4.65 29.15 13.56
CA LEU A 465 -4.37 30.58 13.67
C LEU A 465 -3.00 30.89 14.34
N ARG A 466 -2.51 30.03 15.25
CA ARG A 466 -1.17 30.17 15.81
C ARG A 466 -0.09 29.96 14.75
N THR A 467 -0.23 28.94 13.91
CA THR A 467 0.68 28.73 12.77
C THR A 467 0.67 29.91 11.82
N MET A 468 -0.50 30.47 11.53
CA MET A 468 -0.68 31.65 10.68
C MET A 468 0.02 32.90 11.24
N LYS A 469 -0.09 33.14 12.54
CA LYS A 469 0.57 34.28 13.19
C LYS A 469 2.10 34.18 13.16
N GLN A 470 2.63 32.97 13.25
CA GLN A 470 4.08 32.71 13.15
C GLN A 470 4.60 33.02 11.75
N SER A 471 3.84 32.75 10.71
CA SER A 471 4.26 32.88 9.31
C SER A 471 4.08 34.28 8.70
N GLN A 472 3.80 35.33 9.48
CA GLN A 472 3.60 36.71 9.04
C GLN A 472 2.56 36.92 7.91
N ASN A 473 2.02 35.89 7.34
CA ASN A 473 1.00 35.90 6.31
C ASN A 473 -0.33 35.43 6.89
N THR A 474 -1.26 36.34 7.13
CA THR A 474 -2.53 36.11 7.84
C THR A 474 -3.71 35.86 6.91
N ALA A 475 -3.50 35.85 5.58
CA ALA A 475 -4.57 35.55 4.63
C ALA A 475 -4.94 34.06 4.64
N VAL A 476 -6.16 33.73 5.00
CA VAL A 476 -6.72 32.38 4.97
C VAL A 476 -7.85 32.32 3.95
N ASP A 477 -7.83 31.33 3.09
CA ASP A 477 -8.99 31.00 2.27
C ASP A 477 -9.91 30.08 3.07
N GLU A 478 -10.99 30.66 3.60
CA GLU A 478 -12.02 29.94 4.37
C GLU A 478 -13.13 29.36 3.47
N SER A 479 -12.97 29.51 2.15
CA SER A 479 -14.02 29.09 1.23
C SER A 479 -14.13 27.57 1.10
N ASP A 480 -15.36 27.08 1.06
CA ASP A 480 -15.64 25.71 0.73
C ASP A 480 -15.08 25.35 -0.65
N LYS A 481 -14.45 24.21 -0.74
CA LYS A 481 -14.06 23.62 -2.03
C LYS A 481 -15.10 22.59 -2.45
N LYS A 482 -15.50 22.64 -3.72
CA LYS A 482 -16.52 21.76 -4.28
C LYS A 482 -16.03 21.18 -5.60
N TRP A 483 -16.17 19.88 -5.75
CA TRP A 483 -15.79 19.18 -6.97
C TRP A 483 -16.90 18.25 -7.42
N HIS A 484 -17.05 18.16 -8.74
CA HIS A 484 -17.97 17.26 -9.42
C HIS A 484 -17.18 16.38 -10.37
N ARG A 485 -17.46 15.10 -10.39
CA ARG A 485 -16.82 14.20 -11.33
C ARG A 485 -17.75 13.11 -11.83
N VAL A 486 -17.72 12.91 -13.15
CA VAL A 486 -18.25 11.71 -13.81
C VAL A 486 -17.07 10.83 -14.18
N SER A 487 -17.09 9.57 -13.76
CA SER A 487 -16.05 8.58 -14.01
C SER A 487 -16.63 7.41 -14.81
N PRO A 488 -16.48 7.41 -16.14
CA PRO A 488 -16.89 6.29 -16.98
C PRO A 488 -15.86 5.15 -16.94
N LYS A 489 -16.36 3.93 -17.13
CA LYS A 489 -15.61 2.70 -17.36
C LYS A 489 -16.31 1.92 -18.47
N PHE A 490 -15.55 1.27 -19.31
CA PHE A 490 -16.03 0.30 -20.28
C PHE A 490 -15.05 -0.85 -20.38
N GLY A 491 -15.53 -2.04 -20.12
CA GLY A 491 -14.78 -3.28 -20.24
C GLY A 491 -15.41 -4.17 -21.31
N VAL A 492 -14.60 -5.01 -21.93
CA VAL A 492 -15.04 -6.06 -22.83
C VAL A 492 -14.17 -7.28 -22.61
N THR A 493 -14.78 -8.47 -22.57
CA THR A 493 -14.08 -9.75 -22.66
C THR A 493 -14.65 -10.54 -23.85
N TYR A 494 -13.79 -11.35 -24.46
CA TYR A 494 -14.15 -12.26 -25.53
C TYR A 494 -13.48 -13.60 -25.30
N ASP A 495 -14.29 -14.62 -25.06
CA ASP A 495 -13.82 -15.98 -24.85
C ASP A 495 -13.80 -16.70 -26.21
N PHE A 496 -12.65 -17.22 -26.62
CA PHE A 496 -12.50 -17.91 -27.89
C PHE A 496 -11.66 -19.18 -27.78
N ALA A 497 -11.92 -20.10 -28.69
CA ALA A 497 -11.21 -21.39 -28.79
C ALA A 497 -11.13 -22.16 -27.44
N GLN A 498 -12.14 -22.05 -26.58
CA GLN A 498 -12.35 -22.73 -25.29
C GLN A 498 -11.32 -22.42 -24.18
N HIS A 499 -10.14 -21.91 -24.53
CA HIS A 499 -9.01 -21.73 -23.59
C HIS A 499 -8.49 -20.31 -23.49
N TYR A 500 -8.96 -19.41 -24.34
CA TYR A 500 -8.43 -18.06 -24.42
C TYR A 500 -9.50 -17.02 -24.12
N THR A 501 -9.13 -16.06 -23.32
CA THR A 501 -9.93 -14.85 -23.07
C THR A 501 -9.11 -13.63 -23.47
N TRP A 502 -9.57 -12.90 -24.49
CA TRP A 502 -9.10 -11.55 -24.76
C TRP A 502 -9.93 -10.56 -23.95
N TYR A 503 -9.29 -9.50 -23.45
CA TYR A 503 -10.01 -8.41 -22.80
C TYR A 503 -9.45 -7.04 -23.20
N GLY A 504 -10.33 -6.03 -23.11
CA GLY A 504 -9.99 -4.65 -23.25
C GLY A 504 -10.75 -3.79 -22.23
N GLN A 505 -10.09 -2.76 -21.71
CA GLN A 505 -10.71 -1.84 -20.74
C GLN A 505 -10.31 -0.40 -21.03
N TYR A 506 -11.31 0.50 -20.91
CA TYR A 506 -11.12 1.92 -20.73
C TYR A 506 -11.69 2.32 -19.37
N ALA A 507 -10.93 3.10 -18.57
CA ALA A 507 -11.40 3.61 -17.29
C ALA A 507 -10.86 5.03 -17.04
N GLN A 508 -11.63 5.84 -16.33
CA GLN A 508 -11.19 7.13 -15.80
C GLN A 508 -11.09 7.07 -14.28
N GLY A 509 -10.12 7.80 -13.74
CA GLY A 509 -9.95 8.00 -12.32
C GLY A 509 -9.79 9.48 -11.96
N PHE A 510 -10.00 9.79 -10.68
CA PHE A 510 -9.73 11.10 -10.14
C PHE A 510 -9.35 11.03 -8.67
N ARG A 511 -8.69 12.10 -8.18
CA ARG A 511 -8.42 12.33 -6.77
C ARG A 511 -8.62 13.81 -6.45
N THR A 512 -9.39 14.09 -5.41
CA THR A 512 -9.50 15.45 -4.88
C THR A 512 -8.29 15.80 -4.03
N PRO A 513 -7.84 17.07 -4.03
CA PRO A 513 -6.77 17.51 -3.14
C PRO A 513 -7.12 17.29 -1.67
N THR A 514 -6.12 16.99 -0.86
CA THR A 514 -6.23 16.91 0.60
C THR A 514 -6.22 18.31 1.24
N ALA A 515 -6.60 18.42 2.50
CA ALA A 515 -6.53 19.69 3.22
C ALA A 515 -5.10 20.20 3.39
N LYS A 516 -4.13 19.31 3.60
CA LYS A 516 -2.71 19.68 3.67
C LYS A 516 -2.23 20.28 2.35
N GLU A 517 -2.57 19.67 1.22
CA GLU A 517 -2.18 20.17 -0.11
C GLU A 517 -2.78 21.56 -0.42
N LEU A 518 -4.05 21.78 -0.02
CA LEU A 518 -4.75 23.06 -0.27
C LEU A 518 -4.36 24.17 0.68
N TYR A 519 -4.25 23.86 1.97
CA TYR A 519 -4.17 24.85 3.04
C TYR A 519 -2.90 24.73 3.87
N GLY A 520 -2.05 23.71 3.61
CA GLY A 520 -0.87 23.41 4.39
C GLY A 520 0.07 24.62 4.51
N ARG A 521 0.46 24.94 5.73
CA ARG A 521 1.36 26.03 6.04
C ARG A 521 2.33 25.62 7.13
N PHE A 522 3.58 25.90 6.88
CA PHE A 522 4.65 25.67 7.85
C PHE A 522 5.79 26.65 7.64
N GLU A 523 6.40 27.12 8.69
CA GLU A 523 7.57 27.98 8.62
C GLU A 523 8.68 27.47 9.53
N ASN A 524 9.88 27.35 8.99
CA ASN A 524 11.09 27.02 9.72
C ASN A 524 12.15 28.07 9.48
N LEU A 525 12.10 29.16 10.26
CA LEU A 525 13.06 30.27 10.18
C LEU A 525 14.50 29.84 10.44
N GLN A 526 14.72 28.79 11.25
CA GLN A 526 16.06 28.30 11.57
C GLN A 526 16.71 27.56 10.42
N ALA A 527 15.91 26.81 9.65
CA ALA A 527 16.36 26.07 8.47
C ALA A 527 16.15 26.85 7.16
N GLY A 528 15.56 28.05 7.23
CA GLY A 528 15.40 28.92 6.07
C GLY A 528 14.42 28.38 5.01
N TYR A 529 13.32 27.73 5.41
CA TYR A 529 12.29 27.31 4.47
C TYR A 529 10.88 27.47 5.03
N HIS A 530 9.91 27.58 4.13
CA HIS A 530 8.49 27.62 4.47
C HIS A 530 7.65 26.88 3.42
N ILE A 531 6.48 26.42 3.85
CA ILE A 531 5.47 25.80 3.01
C ILE A 531 4.30 26.78 2.88
N GLU A 532 3.84 27.02 1.66
CA GLU A 532 2.72 27.90 1.35
C GLU A 532 1.51 27.10 0.85
N PRO A 533 0.28 27.53 1.21
CA PRO A 533 -0.95 26.90 0.71
C PRO A 533 -1.15 27.19 -0.79
N ASN A 534 -1.83 26.24 -1.47
CA ASN A 534 -2.32 26.45 -2.83
C ASN A 534 -3.82 26.13 -2.91
N PRO A 535 -4.71 27.09 -2.59
CA PRO A 535 -6.15 26.86 -2.63
C PRO A 535 -6.73 26.68 -4.05
N ASN A 536 -5.89 26.86 -5.09
CA ASN A 536 -6.28 26.75 -6.50
C ASN A 536 -5.98 25.37 -7.11
N LEU A 537 -5.54 24.41 -6.33
CA LEU A 537 -5.27 23.07 -6.81
C LEU A 537 -6.51 22.43 -7.47
N LYS A 538 -6.28 21.82 -8.61
CA LYS A 538 -7.28 21.07 -9.35
C LYS A 538 -7.23 19.60 -8.96
N PRO A 539 -8.37 18.88 -8.97
CA PRO A 539 -8.36 17.43 -8.80
C PRO A 539 -7.53 16.74 -9.89
N GLU A 540 -6.73 15.76 -9.46
CA GLU A 540 -6.00 14.89 -10.38
C GLU A 540 -6.97 14.02 -11.19
N LYS A 541 -6.59 13.70 -12.43
CA LYS A 541 -7.37 12.90 -13.36
C LYS A 541 -6.50 11.87 -14.05
N SER A 542 -7.05 10.68 -14.27
CA SER A 542 -6.43 9.67 -15.13
C SER A 542 -7.38 9.16 -16.21
N GLN A 543 -6.78 8.70 -17.30
CA GLN A 543 -7.41 7.93 -18.37
C GLN A 543 -6.53 6.72 -18.63
N SER A 544 -7.09 5.54 -18.50
CA SER A 544 -6.39 4.27 -18.67
C SER A 544 -6.97 3.49 -19.84
N PHE A 545 -6.09 2.92 -20.64
CA PHE A 545 -6.39 1.92 -21.64
C PHE A 545 -5.57 0.68 -21.30
N GLU A 546 -6.23 -0.45 -21.18
CA GLU A 546 -5.62 -1.74 -20.95
C GLU A 546 -6.19 -2.76 -21.90
N THR A 547 -5.34 -3.65 -22.41
CA THR A 547 -5.76 -4.85 -23.13
C THR A 547 -4.86 -6.02 -22.78
N GLY A 548 -5.41 -7.21 -22.83
CA GLY A 548 -4.67 -8.42 -22.49
C GLY A 548 -5.25 -9.67 -23.10
N LEU A 549 -4.45 -10.72 -22.99
CA LEU A 549 -4.80 -12.07 -23.39
C LEU A 549 -4.50 -13.02 -22.24
N ARG A 550 -5.43 -13.90 -21.93
CA ARG A 550 -5.28 -14.97 -20.96
C ARG A 550 -5.47 -16.30 -21.64
N GLY A 551 -4.72 -17.29 -21.20
CA GLY A 551 -4.91 -18.69 -21.60
C GLY A 551 -4.95 -19.58 -20.38
N LYS A 552 -5.87 -20.56 -20.40
CA LYS A 552 -6.02 -21.56 -19.34
C LYS A 552 -6.16 -22.93 -19.95
N PHE A 553 -5.28 -23.83 -19.55
CA PHE A 553 -5.15 -25.19 -20.06
C PHE A 553 -4.95 -26.13 -18.87
N ASP A 554 -5.10 -27.41 -19.09
CA ASP A 554 -4.79 -28.45 -18.09
C ASP A 554 -3.29 -28.45 -17.73
N GLU A 555 -2.43 -28.08 -18.68
CA GLU A 555 -0.98 -28.00 -18.49
C GLU A 555 -0.52 -26.68 -17.85
N GLY A 556 -1.41 -25.69 -17.69
CA GLY A 556 -1.06 -24.44 -17.06
C GLY A 556 -1.86 -23.23 -17.53
N SER A 557 -1.37 -22.05 -17.18
CA SER A 557 -2.03 -20.80 -17.52
C SER A 557 -1.03 -19.70 -17.85
N PHE A 558 -1.46 -18.70 -18.62
CA PHE A 558 -0.71 -17.49 -18.84
C PHE A 558 -1.61 -16.25 -18.93
N GLY A 559 -1.04 -15.09 -18.69
CA GLY A 559 -1.67 -13.80 -18.89
C GLY A 559 -0.65 -12.78 -19.39
N VAL A 560 -1.07 -11.98 -20.37
CA VAL A 560 -0.32 -10.83 -20.90
C VAL A 560 -1.22 -9.61 -20.82
N ALA A 561 -0.72 -8.53 -20.25
CA ALA A 561 -1.43 -7.25 -20.19
C ALA A 561 -0.53 -6.13 -20.70
N VAL A 562 -1.11 -5.22 -21.47
CA VAL A 562 -0.46 -3.98 -21.93
C VAL A 562 -1.34 -2.82 -21.51
N PHE A 563 -0.73 -1.80 -20.90
CA PHE A 563 -1.46 -0.64 -20.40
C PHE A 563 -0.84 0.68 -20.85
N TYR A 564 -1.70 1.71 -20.96
CA TYR A 564 -1.31 3.07 -21.29
C TYR A 564 -2.18 4.05 -20.48
N ASN A 565 -1.55 4.72 -19.50
CA ASN A 565 -2.20 5.61 -18.56
C ASN A 565 -1.76 7.05 -18.80
N LYS A 566 -2.74 7.95 -18.95
CA LYS A 566 -2.52 9.40 -19.03
C LYS A 566 -3.01 10.03 -17.72
N TYR A 567 -2.18 10.89 -17.15
CA TYR A 567 -2.51 11.67 -15.97
C TYR A 567 -2.49 13.15 -16.31
N ARG A 568 -3.42 13.89 -15.71
CA ARG A 568 -3.51 15.35 -15.82
C ARG A 568 -3.75 15.96 -14.44
N ASP A 569 -3.24 17.18 -14.29
CA ASP A 569 -3.37 17.94 -13.05
C ASP A 569 -2.80 17.16 -11.83
N PHE A 570 -1.75 16.37 -12.05
CA PHE A 570 -1.10 15.54 -11.03
C PHE A 570 -0.50 16.45 -9.95
N ILE A 571 -0.78 16.23 -8.67
CA ILE A 571 -0.30 17.10 -7.60
C ILE A 571 1.11 16.66 -7.20
N ASP A 572 2.05 17.59 -7.31
CA ASP A 572 3.40 17.47 -6.77
C ASP A 572 3.40 18.17 -5.40
N GLU A 573 3.47 17.36 -4.35
CA GLU A 573 3.41 17.87 -2.99
C GLU A 573 4.72 18.57 -2.63
N ASP A 574 4.61 19.76 -2.01
CA ASP A 574 5.73 20.52 -1.50
C ASP A 574 6.86 20.73 -2.54
N ALA A 575 6.48 21.01 -3.79
CA ALA A 575 7.42 21.36 -4.86
C ALA A 575 8.12 22.68 -4.55
N LEU A 576 9.44 22.77 -4.81
CA LEU A 576 10.21 23.98 -4.63
C LEU A 576 9.67 25.07 -5.57
N ASN A 577 9.22 26.18 -5.01
CA ASN A 577 8.78 27.34 -5.79
C ASN A 577 9.99 28.22 -6.16
N THR A 578 10.45 28.11 -7.40
CA THR A 578 11.60 28.88 -7.90
C THR A 578 11.29 30.35 -8.19
N ASP A 579 10.00 30.72 -8.24
CA ASP A 579 9.57 32.09 -8.55
C ASP A 579 9.61 33.03 -7.33
N SER A 580 9.79 32.47 -6.11
CA SER A 580 9.87 33.25 -4.88
C SER A 580 11.30 33.78 -4.66
N THR A 581 11.69 34.83 -5.42
CA THR A 581 12.99 35.51 -5.28
C THR A 581 13.05 36.50 -4.10
N GLY A 582 12.14 36.42 -3.16
CA GLY A 582 12.07 37.27 -1.98
C GLY A 582 12.88 36.73 -0.81
N GLY A 583 14.15 36.89 -0.83
CA GLY A 583 15.11 37.19 0.28
C GLY A 583 15.23 36.29 1.51
N ASN A 584 14.34 35.41 1.88
CA ASN A 584 14.34 34.75 3.19
C ASN A 584 14.07 33.23 3.16
N GLY A 585 14.74 32.47 2.28
CA GLY A 585 14.69 31.00 2.33
C GLY A 585 13.95 30.35 1.18
N GLN A 586 13.89 29.00 1.19
CA GLN A 586 13.23 28.20 0.17
C GLN A 586 11.72 28.14 0.43
N THR A 587 10.92 28.39 -0.59
CA THR A 587 9.46 28.24 -0.56
C THR A 587 9.05 26.93 -1.20
N PHE A 588 8.27 26.15 -0.48
CA PHE A 588 7.64 24.94 -1.00
C PHE A 588 6.13 25.15 -1.14
N GLN A 589 5.55 24.64 -2.21
CA GLN A 589 4.12 24.74 -2.47
C GLN A 589 3.65 23.54 -3.27
N SER A 590 2.50 22.97 -2.93
CA SER A 590 1.88 21.92 -3.73
C SER A 590 1.37 22.49 -5.06
N ASN A 591 1.75 21.90 -6.19
CA ASN A 591 1.39 22.37 -7.52
C ASN A 591 0.87 21.25 -8.41
N ASN A 592 0.02 21.60 -9.40
CA ASN A 592 -0.41 20.63 -10.40
C ASN A 592 0.61 20.52 -11.53
N ILE A 593 1.13 19.32 -11.76
CA ILE A 593 1.83 18.94 -13.01
C ILE A 593 0.76 18.71 -14.08
N GLU A 594 0.88 19.38 -15.23
CA GLU A 594 -0.19 19.34 -16.22
C GLU A 594 -0.38 17.95 -16.84
N ARG A 595 0.71 17.25 -17.20
CA ARG A 595 0.62 16.01 -17.97
C ARG A 595 1.70 15.00 -17.59
N ALA A 596 1.27 13.78 -17.29
CA ALA A 596 2.16 12.63 -17.13
C ALA A 596 1.62 11.40 -17.89
N VAL A 597 2.51 10.49 -18.29
CA VAL A 597 2.17 9.24 -18.97
C VAL A 597 2.95 8.10 -18.36
N ILE A 598 2.25 7.01 -18.04
CA ILE A 598 2.86 5.73 -17.66
C ILE A 598 2.29 4.63 -18.54
N LYS A 599 3.16 3.82 -19.14
CA LYS A 599 2.79 2.69 -19.97
C LYS A 599 3.66 1.48 -19.68
N GLY A 600 3.17 0.29 -19.95
CA GLY A 600 3.95 -0.90 -19.64
C GLY A 600 3.33 -2.19 -20.12
N VAL A 601 4.00 -3.28 -19.75
CA VAL A 601 3.60 -4.65 -20.03
C VAL A 601 3.79 -5.50 -18.78
N GLU A 602 2.85 -6.39 -18.56
CA GLU A 602 2.88 -7.39 -17.49
C GLU A 602 2.64 -8.76 -18.09
N LEU A 603 3.43 -9.73 -17.62
CA LEU A 603 3.37 -11.11 -18.03
C LEU A 603 3.26 -11.98 -16.78
N LYS A 604 2.43 -12.99 -16.79
CA LYS A 604 2.40 -14.03 -15.75
C LYS A 604 2.08 -15.38 -16.37
N GLY A 605 2.55 -16.46 -15.74
CA GLY A 605 2.23 -17.80 -16.20
C GLY A 605 2.62 -18.84 -15.17
N ARG A 606 1.97 -19.99 -15.29
CA ARG A 606 2.25 -21.21 -14.54
C ARG A 606 2.15 -22.39 -15.50
N LEU A 607 3.07 -23.34 -15.38
CA LEU A 607 3.14 -24.54 -16.19
C LEU A 607 3.30 -25.75 -15.27
N GLU A 608 2.40 -26.71 -15.42
CA GLU A 608 2.42 -28.00 -14.72
C GLU A 608 3.35 -28.96 -15.45
N LEU A 609 4.54 -29.21 -14.92
CA LEU A 609 5.59 -29.97 -15.59
C LEU A 609 5.27 -31.46 -15.67
N GLY A 610 4.35 -31.97 -14.84
CA GLY A 610 3.85 -33.33 -14.91
C GLY A 610 3.25 -33.70 -16.27
N ALA A 611 2.63 -32.73 -16.95
CA ALA A 611 2.10 -32.91 -18.32
C ALA A 611 3.21 -33.20 -19.38
N PHE A 612 4.45 -32.85 -19.07
CA PHE A 612 5.63 -33.02 -19.93
C PHE A 612 6.55 -34.18 -19.47
N GLY A 613 6.05 -35.04 -18.61
CA GLY A 613 6.79 -36.25 -18.15
C GLY A 613 7.66 -36.01 -16.90
N ALA A 614 7.58 -34.87 -16.25
CA ALA A 614 8.17 -34.65 -14.94
C ALA A 614 7.30 -35.32 -13.84
N PRO A 615 7.79 -35.46 -12.60
CA PRO A 615 6.96 -35.90 -11.48
C PRO A 615 5.68 -35.04 -11.35
N GLN A 616 4.55 -35.70 -11.05
CA GLN A 616 3.28 -35.06 -10.80
C GLN A 616 3.43 -34.09 -9.61
N GLY A 617 2.79 -32.93 -9.69
CA GLY A 617 2.90 -31.88 -8.69
C GLY A 617 4.08 -30.94 -8.88
N LEU A 618 5.02 -31.23 -9.79
CA LEU A 618 6.10 -30.32 -10.14
C LEU A 618 5.59 -29.24 -11.11
N TYR A 619 5.81 -27.97 -10.79
CA TYR A 619 5.40 -26.84 -11.63
C TYR A 619 6.46 -25.74 -11.70
N THR A 620 6.38 -24.93 -12.72
CA THR A 620 7.10 -23.65 -12.79
C THR A 620 6.11 -22.50 -12.96
N GLN A 621 6.45 -21.38 -12.38
CA GLN A 621 5.67 -20.15 -12.53
C GLN A 621 6.58 -18.95 -12.75
N GLY A 622 6.04 -17.92 -13.37
CA GLY A 622 6.80 -16.69 -13.58
C GLY A 622 5.89 -15.49 -13.78
N SER A 623 6.39 -14.35 -13.36
CA SER A 623 5.75 -13.06 -13.62
C SER A 623 6.79 -11.99 -13.88
N VAL A 624 6.49 -11.09 -14.80
CA VAL A 624 7.38 -9.98 -15.20
C VAL A 624 6.55 -8.73 -15.34
N ALA A 625 7.01 -7.61 -14.78
CA ALA A 625 6.40 -6.30 -14.98
C ALA A 625 7.42 -5.27 -15.41
N TYR A 626 7.06 -4.48 -16.41
CA TYR A 626 7.82 -3.33 -16.90
C TYR A 626 6.90 -2.14 -17.07
N ALA A 627 7.27 -1.02 -16.46
CA ALA A 627 6.61 0.27 -16.63
C ALA A 627 7.61 1.35 -17.10
N TYR A 628 7.10 2.29 -17.88
CA TYR A 628 7.83 3.45 -18.38
C TYR A 628 7.00 4.70 -18.10
N GLY A 629 7.49 5.56 -17.18
CA GLY A 629 6.87 6.82 -16.81
C GLY A 629 7.63 8.03 -17.34
N ARG A 630 6.88 9.06 -17.75
CA ARG A 630 7.43 10.33 -18.21
C ARG A 630 6.50 11.50 -17.86
N ASN A 631 7.06 12.53 -17.25
CA ASN A 631 6.45 13.85 -17.20
C ASN A 631 6.52 14.46 -18.61
N LYS A 632 5.39 14.90 -19.16
CA LYS A 632 5.29 15.40 -20.55
C LYS A 632 5.61 16.88 -20.67
N ASP A 633 5.67 17.60 -19.56
CA ASP A 633 5.89 19.03 -19.55
C ASP A 633 7.39 19.36 -19.58
N ASN A 634 8.20 18.64 -18.81
CA ASN A 634 9.66 18.79 -18.80
C ASN A 634 10.43 17.64 -19.48
N GLY A 635 9.76 16.52 -19.76
CA GLY A 635 10.38 15.36 -20.42
C GLY A 635 11.08 14.39 -19.48
N GLU A 636 11.10 14.67 -18.17
CA GLU A 636 11.81 13.88 -17.18
C GLU A 636 11.09 12.54 -16.82
N PRO A 637 11.84 11.55 -16.31
CA PRO A 637 11.25 10.33 -15.79
C PRO A 637 10.32 10.59 -14.60
N ILE A 638 9.39 9.68 -14.35
CA ILE A 638 8.60 9.64 -13.11
C ILE A 638 9.33 8.75 -12.11
N ASN A 639 9.78 9.34 -11.00
CA ASN A 639 10.62 8.67 -10.00
C ASN A 639 9.92 7.51 -9.28
N SER A 640 8.59 7.55 -9.12
CA SER A 640 7.82 6.46 -8.50
C SER A 640 7.74 5.18 -9.35
N VAL A 641 8.15 5.20 -10.63
CA VAL A 641 8.16 4.01 -11.48
C VAL A 641 9.32 3.09 -11.12
N ASN A 642 9.01 1.87 -10.72
CA ASN A 642 9.99 0.85 -10.37
C ASN A 642 10.76 0.29 -11.57
N PRO A 643 11.96 -0.28 -11.37
CA PRO A 643 12.70 -0.99 -12.42
C PRO A 643 11.96 -2.22 -12.92
N LEU A 644 12.32 -2.70 -14.12
CA LEU A 644 11.89 -4.01 -14.62
C LEU A 644 12.16 -5.08 -13.57
N THR A 645 11.09 -5.79 -13.19
CA THR A 645 11.11 -6.85 -12.19
C THR A 645 10.53 -8.12 -12.74
N GLY A 646 11.20 -9.25 -12.50
CA GLY A 646 10.71 -10.59 -12.80
C GLY A 646 10.84 -11.49 -11.58
N VAL A 647 9.85 -12.35 -11.36
CA VAL A 647 9.86 -13.39 -10.35
C VAL A 647 9.62 -14.72 -11.05
N PHE A 648 10.51 -15.69 -10.83
CA PHE A 648 10.44 -17.03 -11.41
C PHE A 648 10.46 -18.05 -10.28
N GLY A 649 9.63 -19.07 -10.36
CA GLY A 649 9.50 -20.08 -9.35
C GLY A 649 9.55 -21.50 -9.91
N LEU A 650 10.19 -22.42 -9.18
CA LEU A 650 10.08 -23.84 -9.36
C LEU A 650 9.48 -24.42 -8.08
N GLY A 651 8.30 -25.00 -8.20
CA GLY A 651 7.55 -25.50 -7.06
C GLY A 651 7.15 -26.95 -7.20
N TYR A 652 6.86 -27.55 -6.06
CA TYR A 652 6.30 -28.89 -5.96
C TYR A 652 5.19 -28.89 -4.92
N ASP A 653 4.02 -29.41 -5.30
CA ASP A 653 2.91 -29.69 -4.40
C ASP A 653 2.57 -31.20 -4.50
N GLU A 654 2.62 -31.90 -3.38
CA GLU A 654 2.22 -33.30 -3.30
C GLU A 654 0.71 -33.40 -3.56
N ALA A 655 0.27 -34.49 -4.21
CA ALA A 655 -1.08 -34.66 -4.77
C ALA A 655 -2.21 -34.50 -3.72
N ASP A 656 -2.01 -35.01 -2.50
CA ASP A 656 -2.95 -34.88 -1.39
C ASP A 656 -2.76 -33.53 -0.63
N GLY A 657 -1.81 -32.72 -1.05
CA GLY A 657 -1.47 -31.42 -0.44
C GLY A 657 -0.88 -31.55 0.97
N ASN A 658 -0.26 -32.67 1.31
CA ASN A 658 0.35 -32.85 2.62
C ASN A 658 1.66 -32.10 2.79
N TYR A 659 2.39 -31.88 1.72
CA TYR A 659 3.60 -31.08 1.71
C TYR A 659 3.87 -30.47 0.35
N GLY A 660 4.62 -29.41 0.34
CA GLY A 660 5.05 -28.75 -0.88
C GLY A 660 6.05 -27.64 -0.59
N GLY A 661 6.56 -27.06 -1.66
CA GLY A 661 7.51 -25.96 -1.55
C GLY A 661 7.70 -25.22 -2.85
N LEU A 662 8.26 -24.03 -2.75
CA LEU A 662 8.50 -23.12 -3.87
C LEU A 662 9.86 -22.45 -3.71
N LEU A 663 10.74 -22.69 -4.65
CA LEU A 663 11.97 -21.91 -4.83
C LEU A 663 11.66 -20.74 -5.74
N SER A 664 11.76 -19.53 -5.24
CA SER A 664 11.49 -18.28 -5.95
C SER A 664 12.78 -17.52 -6.25
N TRP A 665 12.93 -17.04 -7.47
CA TRP A 665 14.03 -16.19 -7.89
C TRP A 665 13.50 -14.84 -8.36
N THR A 666 13.73 -13.80 -7.56
CA THR A 666 13.38 -12.40 -7.90
C THR A 666 14.56 -11.74 -8.57
N LEU A 667 14.33 -11.20 -9.77
CA LEU A 667 15.31 -10.47 -10.57
C LEU A 667 14.83 -9.05 -10.78
N VAL A 668 15.64 -8.08 -10.40
CA VAL A 668 15.34 -6.66 -10.57
C VAL A 668 16.46 -5.99 -11.37
N LYS A 669 16.08 -5.27 -12.42
CA LYS A 669 17.01 -4.50 -13.23
C LYS A 669 17.53 -3.30 -12.44
N ARG A 670 18.75 -2.85 -12.73
CA ARG A 670 19.28 -1.57 -12.24
C ARG A 670 18.30 -0.42 -12.54
N LYS A 671 18.14 0.51 -11.61
CA LYS A 671 17.40 1.76 -11.82
C LYS A 671 18.25 2.73 -12.63
N ASP A 672 17.93 2.89 -13.92
CA ASP A 672 18.70 3.72 -14.86
C ASP A 672 18.09 5.11 -15.07
N ARG A 673 16.75 5.23 -14.90
CA ARG A 673 15.99 6.43 -15.23
C ARG A 673 15.49 7.10 -13.96
N VAL A 674 16.02 8.26 -13.64
CA VAL A 674 15.70 9.07 -12.46
C VAL A 674 15.63 10.54 -12.89
N ASP A 675 14.67 11.27 -12.38
CA ASP A 675 14.63 12.72 -12.41
C ASP A 675 15.42 13.25 -11.21
N ASP A 676 16.58 13.84 -11.50
CA ASP A 676 17.47 14.46 -10.52
C ASP A 676 17.26 15.99 -10.46
N SER A 677 16.35 16.57 -11.25
CA SER A 677 16.23 18.02 -11.45
C SER A 677 15.83 18.80 -10.19
N THR A 678 15.10 18.14 -9.28
CA THR A 678 14.66 18.71 -7.98
C THR A 678 15.51 18.25 -6.82
N PHE A 679 16.48 17.36 -7.04
CA PHE A 679 17.33 16.80 -6.00
C PHE A 679 18.56 17.65 -5.80
N HIS A 680 18.67 18.33 -4.67
CA HIS A 680 19.80 19.20 -4.35
C HIS A 680 20.51 18.67 -3.10
N THR A 681 21.76 18.24 -3.28
CA THR A 681 22.66 18.00 -2.16
C THR A 681 23.30 19.30 -1.66
N PRO A 682 23.73 19.37 -0.40
CA PRO A 682 24.38 20.57 0.14
C PRO A 682 25.63 21.02 -0.61
N ASP A 683 26.30 20.13 -1.35
CA ASP A 683 27.48 20.42 -2.16
C ASP A 683 27.15 20.79 -3.62
N GLY A 684 25.86 20.84 -3.98
CA GLY A 684 25.40 21.18 -5.33
C GLY A 684 25.55 20.06 -6.36
N THR A 685 26.00 18.85 -5.95
CA THR A 685 26.06 17.68 -6.81
C THR A 685 24.76 16.90 -6.73
N ALA A 686 23.80 17.20 -7.60
CA ALA A 686 22.48 16.58 -7.57
C ALA A 686 22.51 15.19 -8.21
N SER A 687 22.49 14.13 -7.41
CA SER A 687 22.35 12.76 -7.92
C SER A 687 21.71 11.86 -6.88
N GLN A 688 20.51 11.36 -7.17
CA GLN A 688 19.88 10.34 -6.36
C GLN A 688 20.64 9.00 -6.45
N PHE A 689 20.63 8.24 -5.37
CA PHE A 689 21.14 6.86 -5.37
C PHE A 689 20.31 6.00 -6.33
N LYS A 690 20.96 5.46 -7.36
CA LYS A 690 20.34 4.56 -8.33
C LYS A 690 20.62 3.12 -7.94
N THR A 691 19.58 2.39 -7.54
CA THR A 691 19.75 1.00 -7.08
C THR A 691 20.42 0.14 -8.14
N PRO A 692 21.49 -0.62 -7.79
CA PRO A 692 22.05 -1.63 -8.69
C PRO A 692 21.02 -2.74 -8.94
N GLY A 693 21.16 -3.44 -10.08
CA GLY A 693 20.38 -4.64 -10.34
C GLY A 693 20.74 -5.77 -9.37
N PHE A 694 19.77 -6.61 -9.04
CA PHE A 694 19.99 -7.72 -8.12
C PHE A 694 19.16 -8.95 -8.48
N GLY A 695 19.59 -10.10 -7.94
CA GLY A 695 18.85 -11.35 -7.93
C GLY A 695 18.83 -11.92 -6.51
N VAL A 696 17.66 -12.32 -6.04
CA VAL A 696 17.44 -12.90 -4.71
C VAL A 696 16.70 -14.21 -4.85
N LEU A 697 17.20 -15.24 -4.13
CA LEU A 697 16.60 -16.57 -4.05
C LEU A 697 15.94 -16.76 -2.69
N ASP A 698 14.69 -17.21 -2.70
CA ASP A 698 13.90 -17.53 -1.53
C ASP A 698 13.34 -18.95 -1.66
N LEU A 699 13.22 -19.66 -0.54
CA LEU A 699 12.61 -20.99 -0.46
C LEU A 699 11.47 -20.95 0.55
N SER A 700 10.27 -21.31 0.16
CA SER A 700 9.14 -21.54 1.06
C SER A 700 8.71 -23.01 0.98
N ALA A 701 8.25 -23.57 2.09
CA ALA A 701 7.75 -24.93 2.18
C ALA A 701 6.64 -25.02 3.22
N TYR A 702 5.74 -25.98 3.02
CA TYR A 702 4.74 -26.33 4.00
C TYR A 702 4.67 -27.83 4.20
N TYR A 703 4.26 -28.23 5.42
CA TYR A 703 4.07 -29.63 5.79
C TYR A 703 2.85 -29.77 6.71
N ARG A 704 1.88 -30.59 6.32
CA ARG A 704 0.74 -30.96 7.17
C ARG A 704 1.14 -32.04 8.15
N LEU A 705 1.34 -31.67 9.40
CA LEU A 705 1.64 -32.56 10.51
C LEU A 705 0.45 -33.48 10.84
N SER A 706 -0.75 -32.96 10.65
CA SER A 706 -2.02 -33.69 10.70
C SER A 706 -3.04 -33.02 9.75
N LYS A 707 -4.24 -33.58 9.64
CA LYS A 707 -5.31 -32.96 8.83
C LYS A 707 -5.66 -31.51 9.26
N ASP A 708 -5.37 -31.15 10.50
CA ASP A 708 -5.74 -29.87 11.11
C ASP A 708 -4.53 -29.01 11.47
N LEU A 709 -3.30 -29.53 11.37
CA LEU A 709 -2.09 -28.85 11.82
C LEU A 709 -1.08 -28.73 10.68
N THR A 710 -0.75 -27.50 10.29
CA THR A 710 0.18 -27.18 9.19
C THR A 710 1.34 -26.35 9.69
N LEU A 711 2.55 -26.77 9.35
CA LEU A 711 3.80 -26.01 9.52
C LEU A 711 4.15 -25.35 8.19
N ASN A 712 4.37 -24.04 8.19
CA ASN A 712 4.90 -23.28 7.06
C ASN A 712 6.26 -22.71 7.44
N ALA A 713 7.23 -22.79 6.54
CA ALA A 713 8.58 -22.27 6.75
C ALA A 713 9.07 -21.55 5.49
N GLY A 714 9.82 -20.46 5.68
CA GLY A 714 10.44 -19.69 4.62
C GLY A 714 11.90 -19.40 4.96
N LEU A 715 12.78 -19.54 3.96
CA LEU A 715 14.17 -19.09 4.00
C LEU A 715 14.32 -18.03 2.91
N TYR A 716 14.64 -16.83 3.31
CA TYR A 716 14.69 -15.67 2.45
C TYR A 716 16.12 -15.20 2.23
N ASN A 717 16.38 -14.66 1.03
CA ASN A 717 17.69 -14.19 0.63
C ASN A 717 18.78 -15.26 0.87
N LEU A 718 18.58 -16.47 0.34
CA LEU A 718 19.47 -17.63 0.56
C LEU A 718 20.93 -17.35 0.29
N THR A 719 21.22 -16.46 -0.66
CA THR A 719 22.57 -16.08 -1.09
C THR A 719 23.18 -14.95 -0.27
N ASP A 720 22.49 -14.45 0.74
CA ASP A 720 22.89 -13.32 1.58
C ASP A 720 23.27 -12.08 0.76
N LYS A 721 22.48 -11.80 -0.28
CA LYS A 721 22.71 -10.69 -1.18
C LYS A 721 22.36 -9.37 -0.51
N LYS A 722 23.29 -8.41 -0.51
CA LYS A 722 23.00 -7.01 -0.17
C LYS A 722 22.33 -6.32 -1.34
N TYR A 723 21.12 -5.76 -1.10
CA TYR A 723 20.35 -5.09 -2.13
C TYR A 723 19.39 -4.05 -1.53
N TRP A 724 18.88 -3.17 -2.39
CA TRP A 724 17.93 -2.10 -2.03
C TRP A 724 16.72 -2.16 -2.96
N LEU A 725 15.54 -1.95 -2.40
CA LEU A 725 14.35 -1.68 -3.19
C LEU A 725 14.31 -0.19 -3.53
N TRP A 726 13.89 0.12 -4.76
CA TRP A 726 13.85 1.51 -5.22
C TRP A 726 12.92 2.39 -4.37
N ASP A 727 11.77 1.88 -3.96
CA ASP A 727 10.81 2.62 -3.13
C ASP A 727 11.35 2.96 -1.73
N ASP A 728 12.35 2.23 -1.22
CA ASP A 728 12.99 2.52 0.07
C ASP A 728 14.07 3.60 0.00
N VAL A 729 14.69 3.77 -1.18
CA VAL A 729 15.84 4.67 -1.37
C VAL A 729 15.58 5.82 -2.34
N ARG A 730 14.37 5.89 -2.88
CA ARG A 730 13.96 7.00 -3.74
C ARG A 730 14.02 8.32 -2.97
N GLY A 731 14.69 9.32 -3.54
CA GLY A 731 14.88 10.61 -2.89
C GLY A 731 16.09 10.69 -1.96
N TYR A 732 16.93 9.65 -1.89
CA TYR A 732 18.20 9.69 -1.16
C TYR A 732 19.39 9.77 -2.12
N ASP A 733 20.48 10.41 -1.68
CA ASP A 733 21.76 10.37 -2.37
C ASP A 733 22.55 9.09 -2.06
N SER A 734 23.78 8.97 -2.53
CA SER A 734 24.65 7.81 -2.27
C SER A 734 25.10 7.68 -0.82
N VAL A 735 24.97 8.74 -0.04
CA VAL A 735 25.29 8.77 1.39
C VAL A 735 24.05 8.51 2.23
N GLY A 736 22.86 8.57 1.61
CA GLY A 736 21.56 8.38 2.27
C GLY A 736 20.98 9.69 2.81
N GLU A 737 21.35 10.83 2.24
CA GLU A 737 20.79 12.12 2.57
C GLU A 737 19.57 12.43 1.68
N ALA A 738 18.38 12.46 2.26
CA ALA A 738 17.18 12.98 1.60
C ALA A 738 17.08 14.50 1.76
N SER A 739 17.62 14.98 2.84
CA SER A 739 17.77 16.41 3.15
C SER A 739 18.78 16.56 4.30
N ALA A 740 19.32 17.74 4.48
CA ALA A 740 20.17 18.08 5.63
C ALA A 740 19.52 17.81 7.01
N LEU A 741 18.21 17.56 7.03
CA LEU A 741 17.42 17.32 8.25
C LEU A 741 17.30 15.84 8.65
N ALA A 742 17.58 14.91 7.74
CA ALA A 742 17.46 13.47 8.01
C ALA A 742 18.57 12.67 7.29
N PRO A 743 19.84 12.88 7.61
CA PRO A 743 20.92 12.14 7.01
C PRO A 743 20.86 10.67 7.41
N ALA A 744 21.07 9.77 6.45
CA ALA A 744 21.10 8.34 6.68
C ALA A 744 22.20 7.69 5.83
N ASN A 745 22.88 6.69 6.38
CA ASN A 745 23.73 5.83 5.57
C ASN A 745 22.83 4.98 4.65
N ILE A 746 23.07 5.01 3.33
CA ILE A 746 22.23 4.29 2.37
C ILE A 746 22.17 2.77 2.64
N ASP A 747 23.22 2.21 3.23
CA ASP A 747 23.27 0.80 3.61
C ASP A 747 22.28 0.44 4.72
N ARG A 748 21.88 1.41 5.54
CA ARG A 748 20.84 1.25 6.56
C ARG A 748 19.45 0.98 5.94
N LEU A 749 19.25 1.40 4.69
CA LEU A 749 18.03 1.19 3.92
C LEU A 749 18.09 -0.08 3.04
N SER A 750 19.15 -0.89 3.18
CA SER A 750 19.23 -2.18 2.50
C SER A 750 18.23 -3.17 3.08
N GLN A 751 17.80 -4.14 2.26
CA GLN A 751 16.94 -5.22 2.71
C GLN A 751 17.71 -6.20 3.62
N PRO A 752 17.00 -6.99 4.44
CA PRO A 752 17.63 -7.98 5.32
C PRO A 752 18.56 -8.94 4.57
N GLY A 753 19.61 -9.37 5.24
CA GLY A 753 20.45 -10.49 4.82
C GLY A 753 19.67 -11.80 4.81
N ARG A 754 20.38 -12.94 4.83
CA ARG A 754 19.72 -14.25 4.94
C ARG A 754 18.91 -14.33 6.23
N ASN A 755 17.62 -14.64 6.09
CA ASN A 755 16.70 -14.73 7.21
C ASN A 755 15.68 -15.84 7.01
N PHE A 756 14.90 -16.14 8.04
CA PHE A 756 13.86 -17.15 7.97
C PHE A 756 12.60 -16.74 8.74
N ALA A 757 11.48 -17.31 8.33
CA ALA A 757 10.25 -17.25 9.09
C ALA A 757 9.58 -18.64 9.16
N VAL A 758 8.86 -18.87 10.23
CA VAL A 758 8.11 -20.10 10.46
C VAL A 758 6.78 -19.77 11.11
N ASN A 759 5.72 -20.44 10.68
CA ASN A 759 4.45 -20.40 11.40
C ASN A 759 3.83 -21.80 11.50
N LEU A 760 3.12 -22.02 12.58
CA LEU A 760 2.32 -23.20 12.86
C LEU A 760 0.86 -22.77 12.92
N VAL A 761 0.02 -23.40 12.10
CA VAL A 761 -1.42 -23.12 12.00
C VAL A 761 -2.19 -24.36 12.39
N TRP A 762 -3.09 -24.24 13.34
CA TRP A 762 -3.95 -25.31 13.80
C TRP A 762 -5.43 -24.93 13.60
N ASP A 763 -6.07 -25.55 12.63
CA ASP A 763 -7.49 -25.38 12.29
C ASP A 763 -8.30 -26.53 12.89
N ILE A 764 -9.15 -26.27 13.90
CA ILE A 764 -9.87 -27.28 14.70
C ILE A 764 -11.34 -27.39 14.25
#